data_56ab133eda502f2db902d513e577288e
#
_entry.id   56ab133eda502f2db902d513e577288e
#
_cell.length_a   1.000
_cell.length_b   1.000
_cell.length_c   1.000
_cell.angle_alpha   90.00
_cell.angle_beta   90.00
_cell.angle_gamma   90.00
#
_symmetry.space_group_name_H-M   'P 1'
#
loop_
_entity.id
_entity.type
_entity.pdbx_description
1 polymer ?
#
loop_
_entity_poly.entity_id
_entity_poly.type
_entity_poly.pdbx_seq_one_letter_code
_entity_poly.pdbx_strand_id
1 'polypeptide(L)'
;MIRYISIILLLAISSGLYAQKPTIIPSKPNTYKQDSIKIHRLLNTNKQDSVKKPRILKEWTLSDDYSEEVNIPIDTVFSLSDRFKITDKYSPVNASLGNYGLPIYQLSFFDRITDPDKFLYSYYYPFMHLPSNPVFTNTQVPFTELNWSFGGPTQSAEQTFRVRHSQNVNRFINFGIIFDIVYSLGLYNYQRSSDKTFTFYSSYTGDKYKLYFSAGVNNLISYENGGVQKIADLNQANTLDVQTNLGALEVASSTLKNRNLLLVQRYTLSSDHVVKNDSTSHKRAGFFGLSGTFSHIFILENNIRRYKDSYPNSGFYDTIYITKNITFDSIYSKNIKNTVRFDFTTDESRKFTLGGGVGIRNEISRYSYIIPTPYTLSARTSVLHETSNILVGKLYNNIGNKFGWQATGELYVTGYRAGDFTLDGEISKSFDWKKGRASWLITGSMKNTQPSIWYDHWGSNNFEWDNNFKKEFRIDLGSTFRYPARKTELKINYAIIKNYTDFDTTAFPSQYSGGLSIAAITLKNELRAWKFHLASDVIIQKSSNSNILDLPLATVRSAGYFETLFRFVKTGGKLYTQLGVDVTYNTIYHPYVYMPATGRFYRQENITAGDYPYINVFLNFKIKRTRLFVMFDHINAKLMGYNYEMVPLYPMNIRMLRYGFAWTFYD
;
A
#
# COMPACT_ATOMS: atom_id res chain seq x y z
N MET A 1 4.57 -14.85 -22.65
CA MET A 1 3.85 -13.74 -21.99
C MET A 1 2.77 -13.15 -22.89
N ILE A 2 3.04 -12.80 -24.15
CA ILE A 2 2.06 -12.28 -25.14
C ILE A 2 0.87 -13.24 -25.35
N ARG A 3 1.07 -14.56 -25.32
CA ARG A 3 -0.01 -15.56 -25.45
C ARG A 3 -1.03 -15.54 -24.30
N TYR A 4 -0.63 -15.19 -23.08
CA TYR A 4 -1.56 -15.13 -21.93
C TYR A 4 -2.34 -13.81 -21.87
N ILE A 5 -1.75 -12.71 -22.35
CA ILE A 5 -2.45 -11.42 -22.48
C ILE A 5 -3.54 -11.53 -23.54
N SER A 6 -3.28 -12.24 -24.64
CA SER A 6 -4.28 -12.50 -25.70
C SER A 6 -5.47 -13.30 -25.19
N ILE A 7 -5.27 -14.26 -24.28
CA ILE A 7 -6.35 -15.07 -23.70
C ILE A 7 -7.21 -14.22 -22.74
N ILE A 8 -6.61 -13.35 -21.95
CA ILE A 8 -7.34 -12.45 -21.03
C ILE A 8 -8.11 -11.38 -21.82
N LEU A 9 -7.54 -10.85 -22.90
CA LEU A 9 -8.24 -9.94 -23.81
C LEU A 9 -9.41 -10.62 -24.54
N LEU A 10 -9.25 -11.88 -24.96
CA LEU A 10 -10.30 -12.69 -25.57
C LEU A 10 -11.43 -13.01 -24.59
N LEU A 11 -11.13 -13.28 -23.32
CA LEU A 11 -12.15 -13.47 -22.28
C LEU A 11 -12.90 -12.17 -21.94
N ALA A 12 -12.23 -11.02 -21.96
CA ALA A 12 -12.88 -9.72 -21.77
C ALA A 12 -13.76 -9.33 -22.98
N ILE A 13 -13.38 -9.72 -24.19
CA ILE A 13 -14.17 -9.49 -25.42
C ILE A 13 -15.34 -10.45 -25.51
N SER A 14 -15.19 -11.70 -25.06
CA SER A 14 -16.29 -12.69 -25.08
C SER A 14 -17.42 -12.38 -24.10
N SER A 15 -17.13 -11.71 -22.98
CA SER A 15 -18.17 -11.25 -22.04
C SER A 15 -19.00 -10.06 -22.56
N GLY A 16 -18.49 -9.32 -23.56
CA GLY A 16 -19.21 -8.23 -24.22
C GLY A 16 -20.16 -8.66 -25.35
N LEU A 17 -20.08 -9.92 -25.81
CA LEU A 17 -20.83 -10.40 -26.97
C LEU A 17 -22.14 -11.14 -26.63
N TYR A 18 -22.48 -11.33 -25.35
CA TYR A 18 -23.73 -12.03 -24.95
C TYR A 18 -24.87 -11.10 -24.55
N ALA A 19 -24.87 -9.84 -24.95
CA ALA A 19 -26.03 -8.98 -24.87
C ALA A 19 -26.81 -9.02 -26.20
N GLN A 20 -27.30 -10.17 -26.61
CA GLN A 20 -28.26 -10.24 -27.71
C GLN A 20 -29.63 -9.78 -27.25
N LYS A 21 -30.13 -8.77 -27.94
CA LYS A 21 -31.53 -8.32 -27.84
C LYS A 21 -32.49 -9.48 -28.21
N PRO A 22 -33.61 -9.67 -27.49
CA PRO A 22 -34.63 -10.64 -27.92
C PRO A 22 -35.25 -10.19 -29.25
N THR A 23 -35.26 -11.09 -30.19
CA THR A 23 -35.88 -10.96 -31.51
C THR A 23 -37.41 -10.97 -31.32
N ILE A 24 -38.06 -9.85 -31.62
CA ILE A 24 -39.53 -9.78 -31.67
C ILE A 24 -39.98 -10.35 -33.01
N ILE A 25 -40.72 -11.44 -32.98
CA ILE A 25 -41.41 -12.02 -34.14
C ILE A 25 -42.65 -11.15 -34.43
N PRO A 26 -42.85 -10.63 -35.65
CA PRO A 26 -44.02 -9.85 -35.96
C PRO A 26 -45.25 -10.75 -36.19
N SER A 27 -46.27 -10.61 -35.36
CA SER A 27 -47.58 -11.13 -35.63
C SER A 27 -48.36 -10.16 -36.57
N LYS A 28 -49.04 -10.77 -37.57
CA LYS A 28 -49.83 -10.10 -38.62
C LYS A 28 -50.94 -9.23 -38.08
N PRO A 29 -51.34 -8.16 -38.79
CA PRO A 29 -52.33 -7.20 -38.32
C PRO A 29 -53.75 -7.71 -38.50
N ASN A 30 -54.57 -7.59 -37.46
CA ASN A 30 -56.04 -7.64 -37.58
C ASN A 30 -56.58 -6.22 -37.61
N THR A 31 -57.19 -5.92 -38.77
CA THR A 31 -58.02 -4.76 -39.02
C THR A 31 -59.29 -4.84 -38.17
N TYR A 32 -59.57 -3.79 -37.34
CA TYR A 32 -60.93 -3.26 -37.12
C TYR A 32 -60.89 -1.89 -36.38
N LYS A 33 -61.50 -0.92 -37.12
CA LYS A 33 -62.15 0.34 -36.69
C LYS A 33 -61.35 1.46 -35.99
N GLN A 34 -61.06 2.44 -36.83
CA GLN A 34 -61.06 3.85 -36.46
C GLN A 34 -62.40 4.24 -35.78
N ASP A 35 -62.32 4.91 -34.64
CA ASP A 35 -63.14 6.01 -34.18
C ASP A 35 -63.13 6.05 -32.62
N SER A 36 -62.01 6.47 -32.03
CA SER A 36 -61.94 7.01 -30.67
C SER A 36 -60.53 7.54 -30.27
N ILE A 37 -59.76 7.98 -31.25
CA ILE A 37 -58.35 8.35 -31.05
C ILE A 37 -58.16 9.89 -31.03
N LYS A 38 -59.09 10.65 -30.53
CA LYS A 38 -58.86 12.11 -30.43
C LYS A 38 -58.90 12.71 -29.00
N ILE A 39 -59.26 11.95 -27.99
CA ILE A 39 -59.31 12.49 -26.60
C ILE A 39 -58.16 11.93 -25.72
N HIS A 40 -57.46 10.86 -26.10
CA HIS A 40 -56.36 10.29 -25.31
C HIS A 40 -54.98 10.85 -25.64
N ARG A 41 -54.84 11.79 -26.60
CA ARG A 41 -53.57 12.36 -27.01
C ARG A 41 -53.18 13.64 -26.23
N LEU A 42 -54.01 14.12 -25.35
CA LEU A 42 -53.75 15.31 -24.53
C LEU A 42 -53.46 15.03 -23.04
N LEU A 43 -53.45 13.75 -22.61
CA LEU A 43 -53.21 13.39 -21.20
C LEU A 43 -51.93 12.53 -20.97
N ASN A 44 -51.12 12.28 -21.98
CA ASN A 44 -49.88 11.52 -21.83
C ASN A 44 -48.62 12.30 -22.23
N THR A 45 -48.55 13.59 -21.83
CA THR A 45 -47.31 14.37 -21.85
C THR A 45 -46.67 14.52 -20.48
N ASN A 46 -46.92 13.58 -19.56
CA ASN A 46 -46.07 13.40 -18.39
C ASN A 46 -45.20 12.11 -18.64
N LYS A 47 -44.32 12.14 -19.64
CA LYS A 47 -43.03 11.45 -19.45
C LYS A 47 -42.36 12.15 -18.28
N GLN A 48 -42.63 11.68 -17.06
CA GLN A 48 -41.67 11.84 -15.98
C GLN A 48 -40.36 11.35 -16.57
N ASP A 49 -39.48 12.28 -16.90
CA ASP A 49 -38.06 11.95 -16.98
C ASP A 49 -37.74 11.28 -15.66
N SER A 50 -37.67 9.95 -15.68
CA SER A 50 -37.24 9.18 -14.53
C SER A 50 -35.84 9.70 -14.26
N VAL A 51 -35.71 10.56 -13.27
CA VAL A 51 -34.42 11.02 -12.75
C VAL A 51 -33.67 9.73 -12.47
N LYS A 52 -32.73 9.36 -13.34
CA LYS A 52 -31.92 8.16 -13.19
C LYS A 52 -31.23 8.32 -11.85
N LYS A 53 -31.65 7.54 -10.85
CA LYS A 53 -31.02 7.55 -9.54
C LYS A 53 -29.51 7.39 -9.77
N PRO A 54 -28.67 8.20 -9.13
CA PRO A 54 -27.24 8.10 -9.32
C PRO A 54 -26.81 6.66 -9.03
N ARG A 55 -26.09 6.05 -9.96
CA ARG A 55 -25.59 4.68 -9.81
C ARG A 55 -24.64 4.65 -8.62
N ILE A 56 -24.93 3.79 -7.65
CA ILE A 56 -24.12 3.69 -6.43
C ILE A 56 -22.89 2.85 -6.75
N LEU A 57 -21.73 3.45 -6.56
CA LEU A 57 -20.45 2.78 -6.48
C LEU A 57 -19.77 3.26 -5.20
N LYS A 58 -19.60 2.38 -4.23
CA LYS A 58 -19.01 2.66 -2.94
C LYS A 58 -17.81 1.72 -2.73
N GLU A 59 -16.70 2.27 -2.28
CA GLU A 59 -15.50 1.52 -1.88
C GLU A 59 -15.17 1.81 -0.43
N TRP A 60 -14.68 0.80 0.26
CA TRP A 60 -14.22 0.92 1.63
C TRP A 60 -13.10 -0.08 1.94
N THR A 61 -12.32 0.24 2.94
CA THR A 61 -11.46 -0.67 3.67
C THR A 61 -12.03 -0.91 5.07
N LEU A 62 -11.41 -1.78 5.83
CA LEU A 62 -11.68 -1.90 7.25
C LEU A 62 -10.65 -1.09 8.04
N SER A 63 -11.05 -0.59 9.22
CA SER A 63 -10.13 0.04 10.18
C SER A 63 -9.04 -0.96 10.62
N ASP A 64 -7.94 -0.48 11.19
CA ASP A 64 -6.80 -1.32 11.61
C ASP A 64 -7.22 -2.41 12.60
N ASP A 65 -8.23 -2.13 13.42
CA ASP A 65 -8.85 -3.08 14.36
C ASP A 65 -10.02 -3.88 13.75
N TYR A 66 -10.29 -3.73 12.45
CA TYR A 66 -11.39 -4.36 11.71
C TYR A 66 -12.80 -4.07 12.25
N SER A 67 -12.97 -3.03 13.08
CA SER A 67 -14.28 -2.71 13.68
C SER A 67 -15.19 -1.89 12.79
N GLU A 68 -14.64 -1.10 11.89
CA GLU A 68 -15.38 -0.12 11.12
C GLU A 68 -15.08 -0.21 9.62
N GLU A 69 -16.03 0.23 8.81
CA GLU A 69 -15.84 0.46 7.38
C GLU A 69 -15.33 1.89 7.17
N VAL A 70 -14.16 2.02 6.57
CA VAL A 70 -13.56 3.32 6.22
C VAL A 70 -13.73 3.55 4.73
N ASN A 71 -14.53 4.54 4.35
CA ASN A 71 -14.78 4.84 2.94
C ASN A 71 -13.49 5.29 2.23
N ILE A 72 -13.24 4.74 1.06
CA ILE A 72 -12.15 5.12 0.18
C ILE A 72 -12.74 5.82 -1.04
N PRO A 73 -12.23 7.01 -1.43
CA PRO A 73 -12.65 7.64 -2.67
C PRO A 73 -12.16 6.82 -3.87
N ILE A 74 -13.03 6.63 -4.86
CA ILE A 74 -12.65 5.99 -6.11
C ILE A 74 -11.61 6.87 -6.80
N ASP A 75 -10.52 6.27 -7.25
CA ASP A 75 -9.46 6.98 -7.96
C ASP A 75 -9.90 7.37 -9.38
N THR A 76 -10.51 8.53 -9.49
CA THR A 76 -10.85 9.20 -10.75
C THR A 76 -10.06 10.49 -10.96
N VAL A 77 -9.11 10.75 -10.07
CA VAL A 77 -8.32 11.97 -10.06
C VAL A 77 -7.44 12.03 -11.30
N PHE A 78 -7.53 13.14 -12.02
CA PHE A 78 -6.72 13.40 -13.22
C PHE A 78 -5.36 14.00 -12.87
N SER A 79 -5.31 14.77 -11.79
CA SER A 79 -4.09 15.49 -11.37
C SER A 79 -2.95 14.51 -11.14
N LEU A 80 -1.81 14.74 -11.78
CA LEU A 80 -0.59 13.94 -11.64
C LEU A 80 -0.82 12.43 -11.93
N SER A 81 -1.57 12.12 -12.98
CA SER A 81 -1.81 10.72 -13.39
C SER A 81 -0.55 10.01 -13.91
N ASP A 82 0.54 10.75 -14.17
CA ASP A 82 1.90 10.27 -14.43
C ASP A 82 2.55 9.61 -13.19
N ARG A 83 2.10 9.92 -11.97
CA ARG A 83 2.52 9.24 -10.72
C ARG A 83 1.85 7.88 -10.58
N PHE A 84 2.09 6.99 -11.55
CA PHE A 84 1.46 5.66 -11.65
C PHE A 84 2.08 4.62 -10.71
N LYS A 85 3.29 4.86 -10.21
CA LYS A 85 4.02 3.92 -9.33
C LYS A 85 3.29 3.78 -8.00
N ILE A 86 3.00 2.54 -7.62
CA ILE A 86 2.28 2.24 -6.37
C ILE A 86 3.06 2.71 -5.14
N THR A 87 4.38 2.71 -5.22
CA THR A 87 5.29 3.19 -4.17
C THR A 87 5.05 4.64 -3.77
N ASP A 88 4.62 5.48 -4.72
CA ASP A 88 4.37 6.91 -4.51
C ASP A 88 3.16 7.18 -3.61
N LYS A 89 2.31 6.17 -3.40
CA LYS A 89 1.16 6.25 -2.47
C LYS A 89 1.58 6.07 -1.01
N TYR A 90 2.72 5.43 -0.76
CA TYR A 90 3.19 5.13 0.60
C TYR A 90 4.13 6.20 1.14
N SER A 91 5.02 6.72 0.32
CA SER A 91 5.89 7.83 0.69
C SER A 91 6.23 8.65 -0.55
N PRO A 92 6.33 9.98 -0.44
CA PRO A 92 6.63 10.84 -1.59
C PRO A 92 8.01 10.56 -2.19
N VAL A 93 8.97 10.09 -1.38
CA VAL A 93 10.32 9.74 -1.82
C VAL A 93 10.78 8.45 -1.19
N ASN A 94 11.17 7.50 -2.04
CA ASN A 94 11.65 6.20 -1.65
C ASN A 94 13.04 5.95 -2.24
N ALA A 95 13.99 5.52 -1.42
CA ALA A 95 15.25 4.97 -1.89
C ALA A 95 14.98 3.62 -2.57
N SER A 96 15.48 3.45 -3.77
CA SER A 96 15.24 2.29 -4.63
C SER A 96 16.56 1.71 -5.10
N LEU A 97 16.57 0.41 -5.38
CA LEU A 97 17.71 -0.27 -6.02
C LEU A 97 17.80 0.01 -7.53
N GLY A 98 17.26 1.15 -7.99
CA GLY A 98 17.37 1.62 -9.36
C GLY A 98 16.32 1.06 -10.32
N ASN A 99 15.67 -0.06 -10.02
CA ASN A 99 14.65 -0.65 -10.88
C ASN A 99 13.30 -0.81 -10.17
N TYR A 100 12.19 -0.73 -10.89
CA TYR A 100 10.85 -0.83 -10.31
C TYR A 100 10.50 -2.28 -9.99
N GLY A 101 9.86 -2.53 -8.83
CA GLY A 101 9.56 -3.87 -8.31
C GLY A 101 10.65 -4.46 -7.41
N LEU A 102 11.81 -3.80 -7.29
CA LEU A 102 12.85 -4.18 -6.32
C LEU A 102 12.52 -3.61 -4.92
N PRO A 103 13.19 -4.11 -3.86
CA PRO A 103 13.05 -3.56 -2.51
C PRO A 103 13.23 -2.05 -2.46
N ILE A 104 12.40 -1.41 -1.65
CA ILE A 104 12.47 0.05 -1.44
C ILE A 104 12.59 0.38 0.04
N TYR A 105 13.23 1.51 0.32
CA TYR A 105 13.41 2.04 1.66
C TYR A 105 12.86 3.48 1.72
N GLN A 106 11.91 3.74 2.63
CA GLN A 106 11.30 5.05 2.76
C GLN A 106 12.28 6.04 3.38
N LEU A 107 12.52 7.18 2.70
CA LEU A 107 13.37 8.24 3.24
C LEU A 107 12.70 8.98 4.41
N SER A 108 11.38 9.12 4.39
CA SER A 108 10.62 9.61 5.53
C SER A 108 10.61 8.58 6.65
N PHE A 109 11.07 8.95 7.84
CA PHE A 109 11.13 8.05 8.98
C PHE A 109 9.76 7.54 9.43
N PHE A 110 8.76 8.43 9.45
CA PHE A 110 7.42 8.09 9.92
C PHE A 110 6.57 7.32 8.89
N ASP A 111 7.07 7.16 7.67
CA ASP A 111 6.43 6.31 6.65
C ASP A 111 6.98 4.86 6.66
N ARG A 112 8.00 4.58 7.48
CA ARG A 112 8.63 3.25 7.58
C ARG A 112 7.73 2.26 8.29
N ILE A 113 7.76 1.01 7.85
CA ILE A 113 7.03 -0.09 8.46
C ILE A 113 7.82 -0.61 9.66
N THR A 114 7.26 -0.49 10.85
CA THR A 114 7.89 -0.87 12.11
C THR A 114 7.25 -2.11 12.77
N ASP A 115 6.23 -2.69 12.16
CA ASP A 115 5.54 -3.90 12.67
C ASP A 115 6.48 -5.11 12.60
N PRO A 116 6.81 -5.76 13.74
CA PRO A 116 7.72 -6.91 13.79
C PRO A 116 7.27 -8.09 12.92
N ASP A 117 5.97 -8.29 12.74
CA ASP A 117 5.39 -9.38 11.94
C ASP A 117 5.64 -9.16 10.44
N LYS A 118 5.89 -7.93 10.01
CA LYS A 118 6.13 -7.55 8.62
C LYS A 118 7.61 -7.56 8.23
N PHE A 119 8.50 -8.00 9.11
CA PHE A 119 9.95 -7.98 8.87
C PHE A 119 10.34 -8.55 7.51
N LEU A 120 9.91 -9.75 7.15
CA LEU A 120 10.33 -10.42 5.92
C LEU A 120 9.95 -9.68 4.63
N TYR A 121 8.90 -8.84 4.68
CA TYR A 121 8.38 -8.18 3.49
C TYR A 121 8.23 -6.65 3.62
N SER A 122 8.76 -6.03 4.67
CA SER A 122 8.63 -4.60 4.92
C SER A 122 9.07 -3.73 3.73
N TYR A 123 10.14 -4.12 3.04
CA TYR A 123 10.67 -3.40 1.87
C TYR A 123 9.94 -3.70 0.55
N TYR A 124 9.07 -4.72 0.53
CA TYR A 124 8.19 -5.05 -0.59
C TYR A 124 6.73 -4.68 -0.33
N TYR A 125 6.43 -4.17 0.87
CA TYR A 125 5.06 -3.92 1.32
C TYR A 125 4.18 -3.16 0.30
N PRO A 126 4.66 -2.11 -0.42
CA PRO A 126 3.85 -1.40 -1.40
C PRO A 126 3.39 -2.26 -2.58
N PHE A 127 4.11 -3.33 -2.90
CA PHE A 127 3.79 -4.22 -4.02
C PHE A 127 2.87 -5.37 -3.63
N MET A 128 2.48 -5.49 -2.36
CA MET A 128 1.74 -6.63 -1.84
C MET A 128 0.28 -6.30 -1.51
N HIS A 129 -0.58 -7.29 -1.69
CA HIS A 129 -1.95 -7.25 -1.18
C HIS A 129 -2.03 -8.08 0.09
N LEU A 130 -2.35 -7.44 1.21
CA LEU A 130 -2.28 -8.00 2.56
C LEU A 130 -3.61 -7.84 3.31
N PRO A 131 -3.85 -8.65 4.36
CA PRO A 131 -5.04 -8.53 5.20
C PRO A 131 -5.17 -7.17 5.89
N SER A 132 -4.06 -6.47 6.11
CA SER A 132 -4.04 -5.16 6.77
C SER A 132 -4.62 -4.02 5.94
N ASN A 133 -4.78 -4.20 4.63
CA ASN A 133 -5.32 -3.18 3.73
C ASN A 133 -6.32 -3.75 2.71
N PRO A 134 -7.37 -4.49 3.16
CA PRO A 134 -8.33 -5.09 2.26
C PRO A 134 -9.20 -3.99 1.62
N VAL A 135 -9.57 -4.18 0.36
CA VAL A 135 -10.48 -3.28 -0.34
C VAL A 135 -11.76 -4.02 -0.69
N PHE A 136 -12.91 -3.45 -0.34
CA PHE A 136 -14.24 -3.97 -0.65
C PHE A 136 -15.02 -2.96 -1.47
N THR A 137 -15.98 -3.46 -2.23
CA THR A 137 -16.77 -2.64 -3.14
C THR A 137 -18.25 -2.99 -3.03
N ASN A 138 -19.12 -2.02 -3.25
CA ASN A 138 -20.54 -2.24 -3.52
C ASN A 138 -20.91 -1.44 -4.76
N THR A 139 -21.40 -2.11 -5.80
CA THR A 139 -21.68 -1.49 -7.08
C THR A 139 -22.98 -2.00 -7.67
N GLN A 140 -23.82 -1.11 -8.20
CA GLN A 140 -25.07 -1.48 -8.87
C GLN A 140 -24.84 -2.06 -10.29
N VAL A 141 -23.68 -1.82 -10.86
CA VAL A 141 -23.28 -2.31 -12.18
C VAL A 141 -21.86 -2.86 -12.09
N PRO A 142 -21.46 -3.83 -12.91
CA PRO A 142 -20.08 -4.30 -12.91
C PRO A 142 -19.10 -3.16 -13.07
N PHE A 143 -18.07 -3.18 -12.24
CA PHE A 143 -17.00 -2.19 -12.21
C PHE A 143 -15.70 -2.87 -12.61
N THR A 144 -14.98 -2.30 -13.56
CA THR A 144 -13.66 -2.78 -13.96
C THR A 144 -12.72 -1.59 -14.12
N GLU A 145 -11.55 -1.69 -13.54
CA GLU A 145 -10.44 -0.76 -13.70
C GLU A 145 -9.25 -1.49 -14.31
N LEU A 146 -8.70 -0.92 -15.40
CA LEU A 146 -7.49 -1.38 -16.07
C LEU A 146 -6.44 -0.29 -16.01
N ASN A 147 -5.28 -0.58 -15.45
CA ASN A 147 -4.11 0.29 -15.49
C ASN A 147 -2.98 -0.48 -16.17
N TRP A 148 -2.33 0.19 -17.11
CA TRP A 148 -1.19 -0.36 -17.80
C TRP A 148 -0.15 0.73 -18.03
N SER A 149 1.12 0.38 -17.88
CA SER A 149 2.21 1.26 -18.24
C SER A 149 3.36 0.48 -18.86
N PHE A 150 4.10 1.17 -19.70
CA PHE A 150 5.30 0.68 -20.35
C PHE A 150 6.38 1.76 -20.30
N GLY A 151 7.64 1.36 -20.15
CA GLY A 151 8.79 2.27 -20.18
C GLY A 151 10.03 1.59 -20.71
N GLY A 152 10.91 2.38 -21.30
CA GLY A 152 12.23 1.95 -21.78
C GLY A 152 12.24 1.19 -23.11
N PRO A 153 13.45 1.00 -23.67
CA PRO A 153 13.65 0.15 -24.82
C PRO A 153 13.47 -1.33 -24.47
N THR A 154 13.33 -2.19 -25.47
CA THR A 154 13.02 -3.63 -25.29
C THR A 154 13.99 -4.35 -24.33
N GLN A 155 15.28 -3.97 -24.34
CA GLN A 155 16.34 -4.60 -23.52
C GLN A 155 16.26 -4.21 -22.03
N SER A 156 15.63 -3.07 -21.70
CA SER A 156 15.43 -2.60 -20.32
C SER A 156 13.97 -2.26 -20.02
N ALA A 157 13.05 -2.91 -20.76
CA ALA A 157 11.63 -2.63 -20.66
C ALA A 157 11.08 -2.83 -19.24
N GLU A 158 10.30 -1.86 -18.79
CA GLU A 158 9.48 -1.89 -17.59
C GLU A 158 8.00 -1.94 -17.98
N GLN A 159 7.25 -2.87 -17.42
CA GLN A 159 5.83 -3.02 -17.67
C GLN A 159 5.07 -3.18 -16.36
N THR A 160 3.96 -2.48 -16.23
CA THR A 160 3.01 -2.72 -15.15
C THR A 160 1.63 -3.00 -15.73
N PHE A 161 0.90 -3.87 -15.05
CA PHE A 161 -0.47 -4.16 -15.42
C PHE A 161 -1.29 -4.41 -14.16
N ARG A 162 -2.38 -3.69 -14.01
CA ARG A 162 -3.34 -3.86 -12.91
C ARG A 162 -4.73 -4.01 -13.45
N VAL A 163 -5.43 -5.02 -12.99
CA VAL A 163 -6.87 -5.22 -13.20
C VAL A 163 -7.54 -5.29 -11.85
N ARG A 164 -8.62 -4.55 -11.70
CA ARG A 164 -9.57 -4.70 -10.61
C ARG A 164 -10.97 -4.85 -11.19
N HIS A 165 -11.64 -5.92 -10.82
CA HIS A 165 -13.02 -6.16 -11.20
C HIS A 165 -13.88 -6.40 -9.97
N SER A 166 -15.11 -5.86 -9.97
CA SER A 166 -16.06 -6.07 -8.90
C SER A 166 -17.48 -6.11 -9.44
N GLN A 167 -18.29 -6.99 -8.87
CA GLN A 167 -19.68 -7.17 -9.23
C GLN A 167 -20.51 -7.57 -8.03
N ASN A 168 -21.72 -7.02 -7.94
CA ASN A 168 -22.72 -7.49 -7.00
C ASN A 168 -23.45 -8.71 -7.57
N VAL A 169 -23.60 -9.77 -6.77
CA VAL A 169 -24.50 -10.89 -7.04
C VAL A 169 -25.94 -10.47 -6.77
N ASN A 170 -26.13 -9.75 -5.66
CA ASN A 170 -27.40 -9.15 -5.25
C ASN A 170 -27.13 -7.92 -4.38
N ARG A 171 -28.17 -7.34 -3.76
CA ARG A 171 -28.03 -6.14 -2.91
C ARG A 171 -27.15 -6.33 -1.66
N PHE A 172 -26.88 -7.58 -1.26
CA PHE A 172 -26.12 -7.91 -0.04
C PHE A 172 -24.74 -8.45 -0.32
N ILE A 173 -24.55 -9.13 -1.46
CA ILE A 173 -23.33 -9.87 -1.78
C ILE A 173 -22.60 -9.17 -2.91
N ASN A 174 -21.35 -8.84 -2.67
CA ASN A 174 -20.38 -8.39 -3.67
C ASN A 174 -19.20 -9.37 -3.71
N PHE A 175 -18.60 -9.52 -4.87
CA PHE A 175 -17.27 -10.13 -5.02
C PHE A 175 -16.42 -9.33 -5.99
N GLY A 176 -15.12 -9.51 -5.88
CA GLY A 176 -14.18 -8.88 -6.79
C GLY A 176 -12.83 -9.56 -6.79
N ILE A 177 -12.02 -9.17 -7.76
CA ILE A 177 -10.64 -9.61 -7.93
C ILE A 177 -9.74 -8.41 -8.17
N ILE A 178 -8.51 -8.51 -7.68
CA ILE A 178 -7.41 -7.58 -7.98
C ILE A 178 -6.24 -8.41 -8.47
N PHE A 179 -5.64 -8.00 -9.57
CA PHE A 179 -4.46 -8.65 -10.13
C PHE A 179 -3.46 -7.61 -10.59
N ASP A 180 -2.25 -7.66 -10.02
CA ASP A 180 -1.16 -6.75 -10.37
C ASP A 180 0.03 -7.53 -10.89
N ILE A 181 0.67 -6.99 -11.93
CA ILE A 181 1.95 -7.43 -12.45
C ILE A 181 2.88 -6.23 -12.51
N VAL A 182 4.08 -6.38 -11.97
CA VAL A 182 5.24 -5.53 -12.21
C VAL A 182 6.31 -6.40 -12.82
N TYR A 183 6.77 -6.05 -14.00
CA TYR A 183 7.86 -6.73 -14.67
C TYR A 183 8.82 -5.69 -15.21
N SER A 184 10.06 -5.73 -14.79
CA SER A 184 11.08 -4.82 -15.26
C SER A 184 12.40 -5.54 -15.46
N LEU A 185 13.02 -5.37 -16.62
CA LEU A 185 14.31 -5.97 -16.93
C LEU A 185 15.45 -5.26 -16.21
N GLY A 186 15.28 -3.97 -15.89
CA GLY A 186 16.33 -3.14 -15.34
C GLY A 186 17.29 -2.64 -16.41
N LEU A 187 18.08 -1.63 -16.06
CA LEU A 187 19.02 -0.98 -16.96
C LEU A 187 20.41 -1.61 -16.88
N TYR A 188 20.74 -2.18 -15.76
CA TYR A 188 22.02 -2.85 -15.50
C TYR A 188 21.83 -4.36 -15.51
N ASN A 189 22.93 -5.09 -15.71
CA ASN A 189 22.89 -6.56 -15.71
C ASN A 189 22.32 -7.08 -14.39
N TYR A 190 21.53 -8.16 -14.47
CA TYR A 190 20.99 -8.91 -13.33
C TYR A 190 20.16 -8.09 -12.34
N GLN A 191 19.41 -7.09 -12.84
CA GLN A 191 18.57 -6.19 -12.04
C GLN A 191 17.07 -6.42 -12.25
N ARG A 192 16.68 -7.52 -12.85
CA ARG A 192 15.30 -7.83 -13.20
C ARG A 192 14.40 -8.00 -11.98
N SER A 193 13.16 -7.51 -12.07
CA SER A 193 12.07 -7.81 -11.13
C SER A 193 10.88 -8.48 -11.84
N SER A 194 10.16 -9.33 -11.13
CA SER A 194 8.95 -9.98 -11.61
C SER A 194 7.98 -10.23 -10.46
N ASP A 195 7.08 -9.30 -10.23
CA ASP A 195 6.12 -9.33 -9.14
C ASP A 195 4.74 -9.64 -9.68
N LYS A 196 4.04 -10.57 -9.06
CA LYS A 196 2.70 -10.98 -9.40
C LYS A 196 1.89 -11.10 -8.12
N THR A 197 0.79 -10.37 -8.06
CA THR A 197 -0.12 -10.42 -6.93
C THR A 197 -1.54 -10.66 -7.40
N PHE A 198 -2.27 -11.46 -6.65
CA PHE A 198 -3.67 -11.76 -6.93
C PHE A 198 -4.44 -11.74 -5.61
N THR A 199 -5.60 -11.11 -5.61
CA THR A 199 -6.53 -11.12 -4.47
C THR A 199 -7.94 -11.34 -4.95
N PHE A 200 -8.62 -12.28 -4.35
CA PHE A 200 -10.06 -12.44 -4.40
C PHE A 200 -10.65 -11.86 -3.12
N TYR A 201 -11.72 -11.09 -3.23
CA TYR A 201 -12.46 -10.57 -2.08
C TYR A 201 -13.97 -10.73 -2.27
N SER A 202 -14.68 -10.82 -1.17
CA SER A 202 -16.14 -10.86 -1.14
C SER A 202 -16.66 -10.21 0.12
N SER A 203 -17.84 -9.61 0.06
CA SER A 203 -18.53 -9.07 1.21
C SER A 203 -20.01 -9.45 1.18
N TYR A 204 -20.54 -9.75 2.36
CA TYR A 204 -21.96 -9.83 2.64
C TYR A 204 -22.32 -8.71 3.62
N THR A 205 -23.24 -7.85 3.25
CA THR A 205 -23.65 -6.68 4.05
C THR A 205 -25.16 -6.73 4.33
N GLY A 206 -25.57 -7.61 5.25
CA GLY A 206 -26.93 -7.68 5.75
C GLY A 206 -27.17 -6.71 6.93
N ASP A 207 -28.40 -6.61 7.39
CA ASP A 207 -28.79 -5.67 8.45
C ASP A 207 -28.17 -6.02 9.81
N LYS A 208 -28.19 -7.28 10.20
CA LYS A 208 -27.66 -7.78 11.48
C LYS A 208 -26.32 -8.48 11.35
N TYR A 209 -26.07 -9.08 10.19
CA TYR A 209 -24.84 -9.85 9.95
C TYR A 209 -24.06 -9.27 8.79
N LYS A 210 -22.77 -9.08 8.98
CA LYS A 210 -21.82 -8.67 7.95
C LYS A 210 -20.66 -9.65 7.90
N LEU A 211 -20.20 -9.96 6.69
CA LEU A 211 -19.03 -10.80 6.47
C LEU A 211 -18.13 -10.14 5.44
N TYR A 212 -16.83 -10.13 5.72
CA TYR A 212 -15.80 -9.67 4.79
C TYR A 212 -14.76 -10.79 4.65
N PHE A 213 -14.49 -11.14 3.43
CA PHE A 213 -13.54 -12.19 3.07
C PHE A 213 -12.54 -11.66 2.05
N SER A 214 -11.26 -11.94 2.26
CA SER A 214 -10.19 -11.66 1.30
C SER A 214 -9.16 -12.78 1.34
N ALA A 215 -8.74 -13.25 0.18
CA ALA A 215 -7.67 -14.23 0.02
C ALA A 215 -6.68 -13.75 -1.03
N GLY A 216 -5.41 -13.66 -0.66
CA GLY A 216 -4.35 -13.09 -1.47
C GLY A 216 -3.17 -14.04 -1.68
N VAL A 217 -2.54 -13.92 -2.85
CA VAL A 217 -1.27 -14.57 -3.18
C VAL A 217 -0.34 -13.53 -3.78
N ASN A 218 0.82 -13.34 -3.17
CA ASN A 218 1.88 -12.45 -3.62
C ASN A 218 3.10 -13.31 -3.95
N ASN A 219 3.69 -13.11 -5.13
CA ASN A 219 4.93 -13.76 -5.56
C ASN A 219 5.84 -12.72 -6.21
N LEU A 220 6.85 -12.31 -5.47
CA LEU A 220 7.79 -11.26 -5.86
C LEU A 220 9.16 -11.88 -6.06
N ILE A 221 9.78 -11.60 -7.19
CA ILE A 221 11.09 -12.13 -7.57
C ILE A 221 11.98 -10.96 -7.97
N SER A 222 13.10 -10.82 -7.26
CA SER A 222 14.14 -9.85 -7.55
C SER A 222 15.43 -10.58 -7.92
N TYR A 223 16.02 -10.23 -9.06
CA TYR A 223 17.35 -10.66 -9.39
C TYR A 223 18.34 -9.74 -8.70
N GLU A 224 19.41 -10.35 -8.16
CA GLU A 224 20.34 -9.67 -7.27
C GLU A 224 21.69 -9.52 -7.95
N ASN A 225 22.10 -8.29 -8.21
CA ASN A 225 23.40 -8.00 -8.82
C ASN A 225 24.44 -7.46 -7.81
N GLY A 226 24.06 -7.25 -6.55
CA GLY A 226 24.95 -6.70 -5.52
C GLY A 226 25.39 -5.26 -5.75
N GLY A 227 24.74 -4.56 -6.70
CA GLY A 227 25.11 -3.21 -7.14
C GLY A 227 26.25 -3.19 -8.17
N VAL A 228 26.54 -2.01 -8.72
CA VAL A 228 27.67 -1.81 -9.65
C VAL A 228 28.99 -1.77 -8.89
N GLN A 229 30.08 -2.26 -9.49
CA GLN A 229 31.38 -2.27 -8.83
C GLN A 229 31.96 -0.86 -8.66
N LYS A 230 31.77 0.00 -9.65
CA LYS A 230 32.26 1.39 -9.61
C LYS A 230 31.25 2.33 -10.26
N ILE A 231 30.92 3.41 -9.57
CA ILE A 231 30.06 4.47 -10.12
C ILE A 231 30.69 5.16 -11.33
N ALA A 232 32.02 5.24 -11.38
CA ALA A 232 32.74 5.79 -12.54
C ALA A 232 32.45 5.02 -13.85
N ASP A 233 32.10 3.74 -13.77
CA ASP A 233 31.78 2.93 -14.95
C ASP A 233 30.47 3.35 -15.64
N LEU A 234 29.63 4.16 -14.96
CA LEU A 234 28.42 4.76 -15.55
C LEU A 234 28.70 5.72 -16.71
N ASN A 235 29.97 6.11 -16.89
CA ASN A 235 30.43 6.85 -18.08
C ASN A 235 30.38 6.01 -19.36
N GLN A 236 30.36 4.69 -19.26
CA GLN A 236 30.35 3.80 -20.41
C GLN A 236 29.11 4.03 -21.29
N ALA A 237 29.28 3.91 -22.58
CA ALA A 237 28.21 4.16 -23.54
C ALA A 237 27.02 3.18 -23.38
N ASN A 238 27.35 1.92 -23.03
CA ASN A 238 26.38 0.86 -22.82
C ASN A 238 26.30 0.47 -21.34
N THR A 239 25.13 0.62 -20.73
CA THR A 239 24.92 0.28 -19.31
C THR A 239 24.99 -1.23 -19.02
N LEU A 240 24.85 -2.08 -20.04
CA LEU A 240 25.02 -3.53 -19.92
C LEU A 240 26.48 -3.95 -19.81
N ASP A 241 27.42 -3.07 -20.13
CA ASP A 241 28.87 -3.33 -19.97
C ASP A 241 29.38 -2.99 -18.56
N VAL A 242 28.53 -2.34 -17.74
CA VAL A 242 28.85 -1.99 -16.35
C VAL A 242 28.96 -3.26 -15.52
N GLN A 243 30.11 -3.45 -14.87
CA GLN A 243 30.34 -4.61 -14.02
C GLN A 243 29.55 -4.53 -12.71
N THR A 244 28.98 -5.66 -12.28
CA THR A 244 28.21 -5.80 -11.04
C THR A 244 28.94 -6.68 -10.03
N ASN A 245 28.64 -6.52 -8.74
CA ASN A 245 29.32 -7.24 -7.65
C ASN A 245 28.89 -8.71 -7.57
N LEU A 246 27.64 -9.01 -7.90
CA LEU A 246 27.10 -10.37 -8.02
C LEU A 246 26.69 -10.64 -9.46
N GLY A 247 26.66 -11.89 -9.85
CA GLY A 247 25.97 -12.28 -11.06
C GLY A 247 26.80 -12.30 -12.34
N ALA A 248 27.96 -12.96 -12.33
CA ALA A 248 28.68 -13.26 -13.61
C ALA A 248 27.83 -14.07 -14.60
N LEU A 249 26.70 -14.71 -14.17
CA LEU A 249 25.90 -15.66 -14.97
C LEU A 249 24.39 -15.67 -14.65
N GLU A 250 23.77 -14.54 -14.32
CA GLU A 250 22.30 -14.44 -14.04
C GLU A 250 21.75 -15.29 -12.89
N VAL A 251 22.43 -15.44 -11.76
CA VAL A 251 22.12 -16.60 -10.93
C VAL A 251 21.76 -16.28 -9.50
N ALA A 252 21.95 -15.01 -9.06
CA ALA A 252 21.50 -14.60 -7.74
C ALA A 252 20.08 -14.03 -7.82
N SER A 253 19.20 -14.50 -6.94
CA SER A 253 17.81 -14.04 -6.87
C SER A 253 17.20 -14.18 -5.48
N SER A 254 16.38 -13.20 -5.10
CA SER A 254 15.49 -13.25 -3.94
C SER A 254 14.06 -13.52 -4.40
N THR A 255 13.37 -14.42 -3.74
CA THR A 255 11.95 -14.70 -3.96
C THR A 255 11.21 -14.54 -2.66
N LEU A 256 10.18 -13.69 -2.64
CA LEU A 256 9.25 -13.55 -1.55
C LEU A 256 7.87 -14.06 -1.99
N LYS A 257 7.36 -15.07 -1.30
CA LYS A 257 6.00 -15.59 -1.49
C LYS A 257 5.20 -15.35 -0.23
N ASN A 258 4.03 -14.72 -0.38
CA ASN A 258 3.06 -14.57 0.69
C ASN A 258 1.72 -15.13 0.23
N ARG A 259 1.07 -15.89 1.10
CA ARG A 259 -0.32 -16.31 0.96
C ARG A 259 -1.07 -15.87 2.19
N ASN A 260 -2.16 -15.20 2.01
CA ASN A 260 -2.91 -14.63 3.10
C ASN A 260 -4.42 -14.85 2.95
N LEU A 261 -5.10 -14.83 4.08
CA LEU A 261 -6.54 -14.90 4.17
C LEU A 261 -7.02 -14.03 5.32
N LEU A 262 -8.05 -13.26 5.08
CA LEU A 262 -8.80 -12.49 6.05
C LEU A 262 -10.26 -12.93 6.03
N LEU A 263 -10.83 -13.20 7.21
CA LEU A 263 -12.26 -13.40 7.41
C LEU A 263 -12.69 -12.53 8.60
N VAL A 264 -13.60 -11.62 8.37
CA VAL A 264 -14.22 -10.80 9.42
C VAL A 264 -15.71 -11.05 9.42
N GLN A 265 -16.25 -11.49 10.54
CA GLN A 265 -17.66 -11.73 10.77
C GLN A 265 -18.14 -10.80 11.87
N ARG A 266 -19.26 -10.14 11.67
CA ARG A 266 -19.88 -9.25 12.66
C ARG A 266 -21.36 -9.56 12.78
N TYR A 267 -21.83 -9.67 14.01
CA TYR A 267 -23.24 -9.85 14.32
C TYR A 267 -23.71 -8.78 15.30
N THR A 268 -24.63 -7.94 14.85
CA THR A 268 -25.20 -6.85 15.65
C THR A 268 -26.47 -7.34 16.36
N LEU A 269 -26.48 -7.27 17.68
CA LEU A 269 -27.58 -7.73 18.53
C LEU A 269 -28.82 -6.83 18.45
N SER A 270 -28.62 -5.52 18.25
CA SER A 270 -29.69 -4.56 18.07
C SER A 270 -29.55 -3.90 16.70
N SER A 271 -30.54 -4.02 15.83
CA SER A 271 -30.66 -3.21 14.64
C SER A 271 -31.65 -2.09 14.97
N ASP A 272 -31.20 -0.83 14.94
CA ASP A 272 -32.07 0.31 14.98
C ASP A 272 -32.85 0.42 13.65
N HIS A 273 -33.84 -0.44 13.47
CA HIS A 273 -34.89 -0.15 12.52
C HIS A 273 -35.81 0.90 13.14
N VAL A 274 -35.57 2.15 12.80
CA VAL A 274 -36.57 3.19 12.94
C VAL A 274 -37.74 2.81 12.02
N VAL A 275 -38.72 2.10 12.55
CA VAL A 275 -40.02 1.99 11.89
C VAL A 275 -40.61 3.38 11.97
N LYS A 276 -40.54 4.11 10.87
CA LYS A 276 -41.33 5.34 10.67
C LYS A 276 -42.79 4.94 10.51
N ASN A 277 -43.47 4.71 11.62
CA ASN A 277 -44.92 4.77 11.64
C ASN A 277 -45.36 5.16 13.03
N ASP A 278 -46.06 6.27 13.05
CA ASP A 278 -46.88 6.85 14.11
C ASP A 278 -46.26 7.27 15.45
N SER A 279 -46.80 8.37 15.91
CA SER A 279 -46.51 9.28 16.99
C SER A 279 -46.30 8.72 18.42
N THR A 280 -45.97 7.44 18.55
CA THR A 280 -45.56 6.80 19.82
C THR A 280 -44.40 5.80 19.59
N SER A 281 -43.23 6.31 19.23
CA SER A 281 -42.04 5.45 19.12
C SER A 281 -41.46 5.19 20.49
N HIS A 282 -41.83 4.09 21.12
CA HIS A 282 -41.03 3.49 22.18
C HIS A 282 -39.80 2.86 21.56
N LYS A 283 -38.65 3.55 21.63
CA LYS A 283 -37.34 2.94 21.32
C LYS A 283 -37.16 1.74 22.25
N ARG A 284 -37.12 0.53 21.71
CA ARG A 284 -36.64 -0.65 22.46
C ARG A 284 -35.16 -0.44 22.70
N ALA A 285 -34.81 -0.01 23.88
CA ALA A 285 -33.44 -0.02 24.35
C ALA A 285 -32.92 -1.46 24.31
N GLY A 286 -31.77 -1.69 23.66
CA GLY A 286 -31.05 -2.95 23.82
C GLY A 286 -30.70 -3.21 25.30
N PHE A 287 -30.07 -4.35 25.58
CA PHE A 287 -29.69 -4.74 26.94
C PHE A 287 -28.92 -3.59 27.62
N PHE A 288 -29.47 -3.01 28.68
CA PHE A 288 -29.02 -1.77 29.33
C PHE A 288 -28.99 -0.49 28.44
N GLY A 289 -29.73 -0.41 27.35
CA GLY A 289 -29.68 0.74 26.44
C GLY A 289 -28.41 0.82 25.59
N LEU A 290 -27.71 -0.30 25.43
CA LEU A 290 -26.52 -0.46 24.62
C LEU A 290 -26.85 -1.22 23.35
N SER A 291 -26.30 -0.75 22.23
CA SER A 291 -26.20 -1.54 20.99
C SER A 291 -24.90 -2.34 21.03
N GLY A 292 -24.95 -3.63 20.78
CA GLY A 292 -23.79 -4.53 20.85
C GLY A 292 -23.52 -5.24 19.54
N THR A 293 -22.25 -5.40 19.21
CA THR A 293 -21.78 -6.17 18.05
C THR A 293 -20.71 -7.18 18.46
N PHE A 294 -20.97 -8.45 18.18
CA PHE A 294 -19.95 -9.49 18.26
C PHE A 294 -19.18 -9.56 16.96
N SER A 295 -17.85 -9.57 17.06
CA SER A 295 -16.94 -9.66 15.93
C SER A 295 -16.00 -10.85 16.10
N HIS A 296 -15.84 -11.63 15.03
CA HIS A 296 -14.80 -12.65 14.90
C HIS A 296 -13.89 -12.28 13.73
N ILE A 297 -12.59 -12.17 13.98
CA ILE A 297 -11.59 -11.83 12.97
C ILE A 297 -10.59 -12.98 12.91
N PHE A 298 -10.45 -13.58 11.74
CA PHE A 298 -9.48 -14.62 11.46
C PHE A 298 -8.51 -14.15 10.39
N ILE A 299 -7.22 -14.23 10.67
CA ILE A 299 -6.14 -13.88 9.74
C ILE A 299 -5.19 -15.06 9.65
N LEU A 300 -4.85 -15.43 8.43
CA LEU A 300 -3.78 -16.40 8.12
C LEU A 300 -2.78 -15.73 7.21
N GLU A 301 -1.54 -15.72 7.59
CA GLU A 301 -0.43 -15.31 6.73
C GLU A 301 0.67 -16.38 6.70
N ASN A 302 1.14 -16.66 5.51
CA ASN A 302 2.21 -17.62 5.26
C ASN A 302 3.24 -16.96 4.34
N ASN A 303 4.45 -16.74 4.86
CA ASN A 303 5.53 -16.05 4.17
C ASN A 303 6.70 -17.01 3.97
N ILE A 304 7.27 -16.97 2.77
CA ILE A 304 8.50 -17.69 2.41
C ILE A 304 9.43 -16.71 1.74
N ARG A 305 10.60 -16.49 2.31
CA ARG A 305 11.68 -15.79 1.65
C ARG A 305 12.76 -16.79 1.26
N ARG A 306 13.22 -16.74 0.02
CA ARG A 306 14.33 -17.55 -0.49
C ARG A 306 15.38 -16.64 -1.10
N TYR A 307 16.63 -16.90 -0.78
CA TYR A 307 17.77 -16.35 -1.49
C TYR A 307 18.51 -17.50 -2.16
N LYS A 308 18.74 -17.36 -3.45
CA LYS A 308 19.47 -18.33 -4.27
C LYS A 308 20.61 -17.60 -4.95
N ASP A 309 21.82 -18.20 -4.91
CA ASP A 309 22.96 -17.81 -5.71
C ASP A 309 23.63 -19.08 -6.19
N SER A 310 23.65 -19.32 -7.50
CA SER A 310 24.18 -20.56 -8.08
C SER A 310 25.67 -20.48 -8.38
N TYR A 311 26.29 -19.31 -8.32
CA TYR A 311 27.72 -19.09 -8.49
C TYR A 311 28.19 -17.99 -7.53
N PRO A 312 28.26 -18.30 -6.21
CA PRO A 312 28.59 -17.29 -5.21
C PRO A 312 29.99 -16.72 -5.51
N ASN A 313 30.04 -15.37 -5.57
CA ASN A 313 31.33 -14.69 -5.64
C ASN A 313 32.02 -14.78 -4.28
N SER A 314 33.15 -15.48 -4.22
CA SER A 314 33.89 -15.72 -2.98
C SER A 314 34.42 -14.44 -2.30
N GLY A 315 34.37 -13.30 -2.98
CA GLY A 315 34.82 -12.01 -2.44
C GLY A 315 33.71 -11.06 -2.03
N PHE A 316 32.43 -11.41 -2.23
CA PHE A 316 31.30 -10.54 -1.90
C PHE A 316 30.79 -10.72 -0.45
N TYR A 317 30.80 -11.96 0.05
CA TYR A 317 30.41 -12.28 1.42
C TYR A 317 31.67 -12.67 2.23
N ASP A 318 31.78 -12.09 3.41
CA ASP A 318 32.94 -12.33 4.30
C ASP A 318 32.98 -13.77 4.83
N THR A 319 31.81 -14.39 5.01
CA THR A 319 31.70 -15.72 5.64
C THR A 319 30.79 -16.64 4.81
N ILE A 320 31.19 -17.92 4.76
CA ILE A 320 30.42 -19.00 4.16
C ILE A 320 30.34 -20.14 5.17
N TYR A 321 29.13 -20.40 5.69
CA TYR A 321 28.89 -21.38 6.75
C TYR A 321 28.62 -22.79 6.22
N ILE A 322 27.97 -22.93 5.05
CA ILE A 322 27.48 -24.24 4.57
C ILE A 322 28.28 -24.73 3.36
N THR A 323 28.24 -23.98 2.25
CA THR A 323 28.90 -24.40 1.00
C THR A 323 29.32 -23.20 0.14
N LYS A 324 30.47 -23.38 -0.54
CA LYS A 324 31.02 -22.38 -1.48
C LYS A 324 30.44 -22.49 -2.90
N ASN A 325 29.76 -23.60 -3.20
CA ASN A 325 29.39 -23.91 -4.58
C ASN A 325 28.04 -23.33 -4.96
N ILE A 326 27.10 -23.19 -4.00
CA ILE A 326 25.73 -22.68 -4.22
C ILE A 326 25.18 -22.17 -2.91
N THR A 327 24.48 -21.06 -2.95
CA THR A 327 23.64 -20.60 -1.83
C THR A 327 22.17 -20.90 -2.13
N PHE A 328 21.48 -21.50 -1.18
CA PHE A 328 20.04 -21.73 -1.25
C PHE A 328 19.42 -21.63 0.15
N ASP A 329 19.16 -20.40 0.56
CA ASP A 329 18.59 -20.11 1.88
C ASP A 329 17.08 -20.00 1.78
N SER A 330 16.37 -20.56 2.75
CA SER A 330 14.90 -20.49 2.80
C SER A 330 14.43 -20.23 4.22
N ILE A 331 13.67 -19.17 4.39
CA ILE A 331 13.10 -18.72 5.66
C ILE A 331 11.59 -18.73 5.50
N TYR A 332 10.91 -19.24 6.52
CA TYR A 332 9.46 -19.44 6.52
C TYR A 332 8.84 -18.87 7.80
N SER A 333 7.73 -18.16 7.66
CA SER A 333 6.85 -17.80 8.76
C SER A 333 5.38 -18.09 8.44
N LYS A 334 4.66 -18.63 9.41
CA LYS A 334 3.23 -18.82 9.34
C LYS A 334 2.60 -18.23 10.59
N ASN A 335 1.67 -17.30 10.43
CA ASN A 335 0.96 -16.63 11.50
C ASN A 335 -0.53 -16.86 11.34
N ILE A 336 -1.17 -17.33 12.41
CA ILE A 336 -2.62 -17.49 12.52
C ILE A 336 -3.08 -16.60 13.67
N LYS A 337 -3.99 -15.67 13.40
CA LYS A 337 -4.56 -14.76 14.39
C LYS A 337 -6.07 -14.97 14.46
N ASN A 338 -6.58 -15.27 15.64
CA ASN A 338 -8.01 -15.38 15.94
C ASN A 338 -8.39 -14.33 16.97
N THR A 339 -9.29 -13.42 16.64
CA THR A 339 -9.77 -12.39 17.55
C THR A 339 -11.28 -12.55 17.72
N VAL A 340 -11.72 -12.61 18.96
CA VAL A 340 -13.14 -12.49 19.32
C VAL A 340 -13.31 -11.23 20.13
N ARG A 341 -14.24 -10.36 19.72
CA ARG A 341 -14.44 -9.05 20.32
C ARG A 341 -15.92 -8.73 20.45
N PHE A 342 -16.26 -8.03 21.49
CA PHE A 342 -17.56 -7.42 21.70
C PHE A 342 -17.42 -5.90 21.72
N ASP A 343 -18.10 -5.23 20.81
CA ASP A 343 -18.17 -3.78 20.70
C ASP A 343 -19.56 -3.30 21.15
N PHE A 344 -19.59 -2.19 21.87
CA PHE A 344 -20.83 -1.58 22.33
C PHE A 344 -20.82 -0.07 22.08
N THR A 345 -22.01 0.51 21.88
CA THR A 345 -22.22 1.94 21.82
C THR A 345 -23.41 2.35 22.65
N THR A 346 -23.32 3.49 23.30
CA THR A 346 -24.49 4.12 23.93
C THR A 346 -25.39 4.74 22.88
N ASP A 347 -26.69 4.93 23.21
CA ASP A 347 -27.68 5.53 22.33
C ASP A 347 -27.23 6.91 21.81
N GLU A 348 -27.28 7.12 20.50
CA GLU A 348 -26.91 8.37 19.81
C GLU A 348 -27.77 9.60 20.25
N SER A 349 -28.92 9.36 20.88
CA SER A 349 -29.77 10.43 21.43
C SER A 349 -29.18 11.13 22.66
N ARG A 350 -28.14 10.55 23.28
CA ARG A 350 -27.48 11.12 24.45
C ARG A 350 -26.51 12.22 24.04
N LYS A 351 -26.41 13.27 24.88
CA LYS A 351 -25.42 14.35 24.69
C LYS A 351 -23.97 13.84 24.66
N PHE A 352 -23.71 12.70 25.27
CA PHE A 352 -22.43 12.05 25.35
C PHE A 352 -22.59 10.60 24.89
N THR A 353 -22.06 10.26 23.71
CA THR A 353 -22.04 8.92 23.18
C THR A 353 -20.69 8.28 23.45
N LEU A 354 -20.66 7.26 24.31
CA LEU A 354 -19.48 6.47 24.59
C LEU A 354 -19.61 5.13 23.88
N GLY A 355 -18.64 4.81 23.07
CA GLY A 355 -18.47 3.48 22.50
C GLY A 355 -17.22 2.81 23.06
N GLY A 356 -17.21 1.51 23.03
CA GLY A 356 -16.05 0.73 23.45
C GLY A 356 -16.10 -0.67 22.90
N GLY A 357 -14.97 -1.36 22.99
CA GLY A 357 -14.84 -2.77 22.60
C GLY A 357 -13.82 -3.44 23.48
N VAL A 358 -14.05 -4.71 23.79
CA VAL A 358 -13.10 -5.57 24.49
C VAL A 358 -13.07 -6.93 23.80
N GLY A 359 -11.89 -7.51 23.72
CA GLY A 359 -11.71 -8.80 23.07
C GLY A 359 -10.44 -9.51 23.47
N ILE A 360 -10.34 -10.72 22.99
CA ILE A 360 -9.17 -11.58 23.14
C ILE A 360 -8.70 -12.01 21.75
N ARG A 361 -7.40 -11.90 21.51
CA ARG A 361 -6.73 -12.42 20.32
C ARG A 361 -5.77 -13.53 20.70
N ASN A 362 -5.89 -14.64 20.02
CA ASN A 362 -4.92 -15.73 20.07
C ASN A 362 -4.09 -15.69 18.79
N GLU A 363 -2.76 -15.70 18.93
CA GLU A 363 -1.80 -15.75 17.84
C GLU A 363 -0.98 -17.03 17.93
N ILE A 364 -0.93 -17.78 16.83
CA ILE A 364 -0.08 -18.98 16.70
C ILE A 364 0.88 -18.72 15.56
N SER A 365 2.17 -18.71 15.86
CA SER A 365 3.24 -18.45 14.92
C SER A 365 4.19 -19.62 14.81
N ARG A 366 4.61 -19.91 13.60
CA ARG A 366 5.66 -20.89 13.30
C ARG A 366 6.71 -20.25 12.42
N TYR A 367 7.95 -20.33 12.89
CA TYR A 367 9.11 -19.83 12.18
C TYR A 367 10.06 -20.98 11.84
N SER A 368 10.69 -20.94 10.68
CA SER A 368 11.64 -21.96 10.26
C SER A 368 12.79 -21.35 9.48
N TYR A 369 14.02 -21.70 9.83
CA TYR A 369 15.24 -21.24 9.20
C TYR A 369 16.32 -22.33 9.26
N ILE A 370 17.37 -22.17 8.46
CA ILE A 370 18.49 -23.11 8.39
C ILE A 370 19.53 -22.72 9.43
N ILE A 371 20.00 -23.69 10.22
CA ILE A 371 21.19 -23.52 11.08
C ILE A 371 22.36 -24.18 10.39
N PRO A 372 23.41 -23.44 10.01
CA PRO A 372 24.65 -24.01 9.53
C PRO A 372 25.30 -24.89 10.60
N THR A 373 25.89 -26.02 10.18
CA THR A 373 26.60 -26.89 11.07
C THR A 373 28.07 -26.94 10.64
N PRO A 374 29.04 -26.45 11.46
CA PRO A 374 30.43 -26.28 11.05
C PRO A 374 31.17 -27.59 10.82
N TYR A 375 30.67 -28.71 11.30
CA TYR A 375 31.37 -30.03 11.21
C TYR A 375 30.79 -31.00 10.17
N THR A 376 29.66 -30.68 9.59
CA THR A 376 29.04 -31.48 8.52
C THR A 376 28.51 -30.51 7.45
N LEU A 377 28.73 -30.87 6.18
CA LEU A 377 28.14 -30.11 5.04
C LEU A 377 26.63 -30.15 4.99
N SER A 378 25.99 -30.60 6.07
CA SER A 378 24.53 -30.68 6.23
C SER A 378 24.01 -29.56 7.13
N ALA A 379 23.12 -28.74 6.59
CA ALA A 379 22.39 -27.77 7.38
C ALA A 379 21.23 -28.42 8.14
N ARG A 380 20.97 -27.97 9.36
CA ARG A 380 19.83 -28.39 10.18
C ARG A 380 18.76 -27.31 10.12
N THR A 381 17.51 -27.69 9.92
CA THR A 381 16.38 -26.77 10.01
C THR A 381 15.97 -26.59 11.48
N SER A 382 15.95 -25.33 11.92
CA SER A 382 15.33 -24.95 13.19
C SER A 382 13.87 -24.58 12.98
N VAL A 383 13.02 -24.98 13.91
CA VAL A 383 11.60 -24.65 13.91
C VAL A 383 11.21 -24.11 15.29
N LEU A 384 10.73 -22.87 15.31
CA LEU A 384 10.21 -22.24 16.51
C LEU A 384 8.68 -22.17 16.43
N HIS A 385 8.03 -22.50 17.51
CA HIS A 385 6.57 -22.41 17.68
C HIS A 385 6.26 -21.44 18.82
N GLU A 386 5.47 -20.43 18.51
CA GLU A 386 5.06 -19.41 19.47
C GLU A 386 3.54 -19.33 19.53
N THR A 387 3.02 -19.22 20.74
CA THR A 387 1.59 -18.97 20.98
C THR A 387 1.45 -17.83 21.96
N SER A 388 0.72 -16.80 21.55
CA SER A 388 0.47 -15.60 22.36
C SER A 388 -1.03 -15.38 22.54
N ASN A 389 -1.45 -14.96 23.73
CA ASN A 389 -2.79 -14.49 24.01
C ASN A 389 -2.73 -13.00 24.36
N ILE A 390 -3.56 -12.22 23.69
CA ILE A 390 -3.54 -10.77 23.73
C ILE A 390 -4.91 -10.26 24.16
N LEU A 391 -4.94 -9.35 25.12
CA LEU A 391 -6.12 -8.54 25.42
C LEU A 391 -6.17 -7.36 24.49
N VAL A 392 -7.31 -7.11 23.87
CA VAL A 392 -7.52 -5.96 22.99
C VAL A 392 -8.68 -5.10 23.51
N GLY A 393 -8.52 -3.80 23.50
CA GLY A 393 -9.51 -2.86 23.99
C GLY A 393 -9.61 -1.61 23.13
N LYS A 394 -10.81 -1.03 23.06
CA LYS A 394 -11.08 0.25 22.37
C LYS A 394 -12.08 1.06 23.17
N LEU A 395 -11.82 2.34 23.32
CA LEU A 395 -12.78 3.32 23.82
C LEU A 395 -12.82 4.50 22.86
N TYR A 396 -14.00 5.02 22.59
CA TYR A 396 -14.16 6.15 21.71
C TYR A 396 -15.40 6.98 22.01
N ASN A 397 -15.38 8.20 21.56
CA ASN A 397 -16.51 9.11 21.63
C ASN A 397 -16.58 9.95 20.37
N ASN A 398 -17.77 10.06 19.80
CA ASN A 398 -18.10 10.93 18.68
C ASN A 398 -19.16 11.93 19.09
N ILE A 399 -18.76 13.19 19.37
CA ILE A 399 -19.69 14.29 19.64
C ILE A 399 -20.06 14.96 18.32
N GLY A 400 -21.00 14.36 17.62
CA GLY A 400 -21.38 14.79 16.27
C GLY A 400 -20.20 14.68 15.29
N ASN A 401 -20.30 15.37 14.13
CA ASN A 401 -19.25 15.33 13.10
C ASN A 401 -18.12 16.33 13.33
N LYS A 402 -18.01 16.96 14.51
CA LYS A 402 -17.05 18.04 14.77
C LYS A 402 -15.93 17.69 15.73
N PHE A 403 -16.17 16.78 16.65
CA PHE A 403 -15.19 16.36 17.64
C PHE A 403 -15.29 14.85 17.89
N GLY A 404 -14.16 14.19 17.96
CA GLY A 404 -14.06 12.78 18.30
C GLY A 404 -12.72 12.48 18.99
N TRP A 405 -12.72 11.46 19.83
CA TRP A 405 -11.50 10.87 20.35
C TRP A 405 -11.65 9.35 20.39
N GLN A 406 -10.54 8.67 20.26
CA GLN A 406 -10.46 7.23 20.46
C GLN A 406 -9.16 6.84 21.13
N ALA A 407 -9.21 5.77 21.90
CA ALA A 407 -8.06 5.12 22.49
C ALA A 407 -8.17 3.62 22.23
N THR A 408 -7.09 2.99 21.77
CA THR A 408 -7.00 1.55 21.56
C THR A 408 -5.81 1.01 22.34
N GLY A 409 -5.93 -0.19 22.85
CA GLY A 409 -4.87 -0.83 23.62
C GLY A 409 -4.79 -2.32 23.33
N GLU A 410 -3.57 -2.84 23.30
CA GLU A 410 -3.25 -4.25 23.17
C GLU A 410 -2.23 -4.61 24.24
N LEU A 411 -2.42 -5.75 24.90
CA LEU A 411 -1.52 -6.29 25.91
C LEU A 411 -1.30 -7.79 25.68
N TYR A 412 -0.07 -8.17 25.41
CA TYR A 412 0.34 -9.57 25.28
C TYR A 412 0.51 -10.18 26.67
N VAL A 413 -0.39 -11.08 27.04
CA VAL A 413 -0.45 -11.70 28.37
C VAL A 413 0.47 -12.91 28.44
N THR A 414 0.56 -13.68 27.37
CA THR A 414 1.35 -14.92 27.31
C THR A 414 2.15 -15.02 26.02
N GLY A 415 3.14 -15.92 25.99
CA GLY A 415 3.97 -16.24 24.82
C GLY A 415 5.32 -15.50 24.81
N TYR A 416 6.07 -15.65 23.73
CA TYR A 416 7.37 -15.00 23.51
C TYR A 416 7.31 -13.47 23.69
N ARG A 417 6.20 -12.87 23.27
CA ARG A 417 5.96 -11.44 23.37
C ARG A 417 5.24 -11.01 24.67
N ALA A 418 5.15 -11.90 25.69
CA ALA A 418 4.50 -11.55 26.96
C ALA A 418 5.05 -10.26 27.57
N GLY A 419 4.15 -9.34 27.97
CA GLY A 419 4.51 -7.99 28.44
C GLY A 419 4.74 -6.96 27.32
N ASP A 420 4.55 -7.33 26.02
CA ASP A 420 4.40 -6.32 24.98
C ASP A 420 3.08 -5.59 25.18
N PHE A 421 3.10 -4.29 24.92
CA PHE A 421 1.86 -3.52 24.87
C PHE A 421 1.91 -2.44 23.80
N THR A 422 0.75 -2.08 23.33
CA THR A 422 0.53 -0.92 22.46
C THR A 422 -0.65 -0.14 23.02
N LEU A 423 -0.49 1.17 23.13
CA LEU A 423 -1.55 2.10 23.50
C LEU A 423 -1.54 3.25 22.49
N ASP A 424 -2.61 3.35 21.70
CA ASP A 424 -2.78 4.39 20.70
C ASP A 424 -3.95 5.30 21.09
N GLY A 425 -3.76 6.60 20.93
CA GLY A 425 -4.77 7.63 21.19
C GLY A 425 -4.90 8.59 20.03
N GLU A 426 -6.13 9.00 19.76
CA GLU A 426 -6.44 9.95 18.70
C GLU A 426 -7.49 10.96 19.17
N ILE A 427 -7.29 12.23 18.85
CA ILE A 427 -8.26 13.31 19.02
C ILE A 427 -8.43 14.02 17.70
N SER A 428 -9.65 14.11 17.21
CA SER A 428 -9.99 14.77 15.97
C SER A 428 -10.98 15.91 16.18
N LYS A 429 -10.74 17.04 15.52
CA LYS A 429 -11.63 18.20 15.53
C LYS A 429 -11.80 18.76 14.14
N SER A 430 -13.03 18.85 13.67
CA SER A 430 -13.38 19.53 12.43
C SER A 430 -14.04 20.86 12.74
N PHE A 431 -13.73 21.89 11.97
CA PHE A 431 -14.28 23.24 12.12
C PHE A 431 -14.35 23.95 10.77
N ASP A 432 -15.28 24.88 10.67
CA ASP A 432 -15.43 25.69 9.48
C ASP A 432 -14.37 26.81 9.50
N TRP A 433 -13.58 26.90 8.43
CA TRP A 433 -12.54 27.89 8.28
C TRP A 433 -12.59 28.54 6.92
N LYS A 434 -12.82 29.87 6.90
CA LYS A 434 -12.95 30.66 5.67
C LYS A 434 -13.95 30.04 4.68
N LYS A 435 -13.47 29.54 3.54
CA LYS A 435 -14.29 29.00 2.45
C LYS A 435 -14.41 27.48 2.47
N GLY A 436 -14.09 26.80 3.58
CA GLY A 436 -14.13 25.34 3.64
C GLY A 436 -14.04 24.79 5.06
N ARG A 437 -14.17 23.48 5.17
CA ARG A 437 -14.01 22.75 6.43
C ARG A 437 -12.56 22.35 6.61
N ALA A 438 -11.97 22.70 7.74
CA ALA A 438 -10.66 22.24 8.17
C ALA A 438 -10.79 21.16 9.24
N SER A 439 -9.77 20.36 9.41
CA SER A 439 -9.69 19.37 10.48
C SER A 439 -8.30 19.35 11.13
N TRP A 440 -8.30 19.07 12.40
CA TRP A 440 -7.10 18.85 13.17
C TRP A 440 -7.17 17.48 13.81
N LEU A 441 -6.11 16.69 13.63
CA LEU A 441 -5.94 15.36 14.18
C LEU A 441 -4.67 15.36 15.04
N ILE A 442 -4.80 14.97 16.29
CA ILE A 442 -3.68 14.76 17.21
C ILE A 442 -3.62 13.27 17.51
N THR A 443 -2.46 12.66 17.37
CA THR A 443 -2.23 11.24 17.63
C THR A 443 -1.12 11.06 18.66
N GLY A 444 -1.27 10.05 19.49
CA GLY A 444 -0.23 9.60 20.42
C GLY A 444 -0.18 8.08 20.41
N SER A 445 1.00 7.52 20.40
CA SER A 445 1.23 6.07 20.46
C SER A 445 2.33 5.77 21.47
N MET A 446 2.11 4.80 22.32
CA MET A 446 3.10 4.24 23.24
C MET A 446 3.18 2.75 23.04
N LYS A 447 4.37 2.24 22.75
CA LYS A 447 4.63 0.84 22.45
C LYS A 447 5.82 0.34 23.25
N ASN A 448 5.71 -0.87 23.75
CA ASN A 448 6.84 -1.63 24.28
C ASN A 448 6.77 -3.01 23.63
N THR A 449 7.60 -3.27 22.65
CA THR A 449 7.46 -4.44 21.77
C THR A 449 8.78 -5.17 21.62
N GLN A 450 8.72 -6.51 21.66
CA GLN A 450 9.85 -7.34 21.29
C GLN A 450 10.20 -7.08 19.82
N PRO A 451 11.45 -6.86 19.46
CA PRO A 451 11.89 -6.84 18.07
C PRO A 451 11.45 -8.10 17.34
N SER A 452 11.41 -8.05 16.01
CA SER A 452 11.08 -9.24 15.23
C SER A 452 12.01 -10.39 15.60
N ILE A 453 11.46 -11.61 15.70
CA ILE A 453 12.22 -12.83 15.97
C ILE A 453 13.41 -13.01 15.01
N TRP A 454 13.34 -12.40 13.82
CA TRP A 454 14.41 -12.43 12.83
C TRP A 454 15.60 -11.53 13.15
N TYR A 455 15.52 -10.65 14.13
CA TYR A 455 16.67 -9.98 14.72
C TYR A 455 17.38 -10.86 15.75
N ASP A 456 16.60 -11.70 16.45
CA ASP A 456 17.15 -12.61 17.44
C ASP A 456 17.72 -13.88 16.79
N HIS A 457 17.02 -14.49 15.84
CA HIS A 457 17.41 -15.78 15.26
C HIS A 457 17.45 -15.72 13.74
N TRP A 458 18.58 -16.08 13.17
CA TRP A 458 18.78 -16.18 11.73
C TRP A 458 19.84 -17.21 11.40
N GLY A 459 19.64 -18.00 10.36
CA GLY A 459 20.63 -18.90 9.82
C GLY A 459 20.50 -19.00 8.31
N SER A 460 21.62 -18.83 7.62
CA SER A 460 21.74 -18.89 6.18
C SER A 460 23.18 -19.28 5.78
N ASN A 461 23.45 -19.41 4.49
CA ASN A 461 24.81 -19.75 4.03
C ASN A 461 25.85 -18.66 4.34
N ASN A 462 25.42 -17.39 4.40
CA ASN A 462 26.32 -16.26 4.53
C ASN A 462 26.15 -15.45 5.83
N PHE A 463 25.06 -15.67 6.56
CA PHE A 463 24.76 -14.97 7.79
C PHE A 463 24.16 -15.90 8.82
N GLU A 464 24.69 -15.83 10.04
CA GLU A 464 24.17 -16.54 11.20
C GLU A 464 24.27 -15.65 12.43
N TRP A 465 23.16 -15.56 13.19
CA TRP A 465 23.14 -14.90 14.49
C TRP A 465 22.10 -15.52 15.41
N ASP A 466 22.39 -15.44 16.71
CA ASP A 466 21.53 -15.86 17.82
C ASP A 466 21.67 -14.82 18.94
N ASN A 467 20.75 -13.84 18.94
CA ASN A 467 20.73 -12.71 19.82
C ASN A 467 19.58 -12.86 20.84
N ASN A 468 19.58 -11.97 21.84
CA ASN A 468 18.51 -11.82 22.81
C ASN A 468 18.31 -10.33 23.09
N PHE A 469 17.66 -9.65 22.17
CA PHE A 469 17.46 -8.22 22.25
C PHE A 469 16.38 -7.85 23.27
N LYS A 470 16.56 -6.70 23.92
CA LYS A 470 15.57 -6.11 24.81
C LYS A 470 14.41 -5.56 24.00
N LYS A 471 13.24 -5.44 24.65
CA LYS A 471 12.09 -4.78 24.07
C LYS A 471 12.40 -3.34 23.69
N GLU A 472 11.95 -2.94 22.52
CA GLU A 472 11.99 -1.56 22.06
C GLU A 472 10.83 -0.79 22.69
N PHE A 473 11.15 0.27 23.42
CA PHE A 473 10.16 1.19 23.93
C PHE A 473 10.09 2.41 23.03
N ARG A 474 8.89 2.73 22.53
CA ARG A 474 8.67 3.82 21.58
C ARG A 474 7.46 4.67 21.97
N ILE A 475 7.62 5.99 21.90
CA ILE A 475 6.54 6.97 21.97
C ILE A 475 6.54 7.75 20.68
N ASP A 476 5.38 7.80 20.02
CA ASP A 476 5.14 8.63 18.83
C ASP A 476 4.07 9.68 19.15
N LEU A 477 4.32 10.93 18.81
CA LEU A 477 3.37 12.03 18.88
C LEU A 477 3.19 12.61 17.49
N GLY A 478 1.95 12.83 17.10
CA GLY A 478 1.60 13.35 15.79
C GLY A 478 0.56 14.46 15.88
N SER A 479 0.67 15.45 15.00
CA SER A 479 -0.33 16.51 14.81
C SER A 479 -0.51 16.73 13.32
N THR A 480 -1.73 16.57 12.81
CA THR A 480 -2.05 16.73 11.40
C THR A 480 -3.15 17.78 11.23
N PHE A 481 -2.84 18.84 10.55
CA PHE A 481 -3.80 19.85 10.10
C PHE A 481 -4.14 19.63 8.64
N ARG A 482 -5.43 19.53 8.30
CA ARG A 482 -5.92 19.37 6.92
C ARG A 482 -6.87 20.48 6.54
N TYR A 483 -6.63 21.08 5.37
CA TYR A 483 -7.53 22.05 4.76
C TYR A 483 -7.81 21.70 3.29
N PRO A 484 -8.78 20.80 3.01
CA PRO A 484 -9.04 20.27 1.66
C PRO A 484 -9.36 21.33 0.63
N ALA A 485 -10.02 22.45 1.02
CA ALA A 485 -10.34 23.55 0.11
C ALA A 485 -9.11 24.22 -0.53
N ARG A 486 -7.93 24.05 0.09
CA ARG A 486 -6.62 24.50 -0.42
C ARG A 486 -5.68 23.34 -0.69
N LYS A 487 -6.18 22.10 -0.64
CA LYS A 487 -5.36 20.89 -0.79
C LYS A 487 -4.10 20.92 0.07
N THR A 488 -4.24 21.41 1.32
CA THR A 488 -3.13 21.60 2.26
C THR A 488 -3.23 20.57 3.38
N GLU A 489 -2.14 19.87 3.63
CA GLU A 489 -1.94 19.01 4.80
C GLU A 489 -0.58 19.35 5.43
N LEU A 490 -0.57 19.67 6.72
CA LEU A 490 0.63 19.89 7.52
C LEU A 490 0.66 18.82 8.61
N LYS A 491 1.74 18.04 8.66
CA LYS A 491 1.99 17.06 9.72
C LYS A 491 3.24 17.46 10.50
N ILE A 492 3.16 17.32 11.80
CA ILE A 492 4.30 17.45 12.73
C ILE A 492 4.34 16.15 13.51
N ASN A 493 5.47 15.46 13.46
CA ASN A 493 5.67 14.20 14.14
C ASN A 493 6.93 14.25 15.01
N TYR A 494 6.86 13.59 16.15
CA TYR A 494 7.98 13.43 17.06
C TYR A 494 7.97 12.02 17.63
N ALA A 495 9.13 11.35 17.63
CA ALA A 495 9.29 10.03 18.21
C ALA A 495 10.44 9.99 19.22
N ILE A 496 10.28 9.19 20.27
CA ILE A 496 11.34 8.81 21.21
C ILE A 496 11.40 7.29 21.21
N ILE A 497 12.60 6.75 21.00
CA ILE A 497 12.83 5.31 20.91
C ILE A 497 13.97 4.95 21.85
N LYS A 498 13.78 3.93 22.68
CA LYS A 498 14.81 3.31 23.51
C LYS A 498 15.01 1.87 23.03
N ASN A 499 16.25 1.40 23.03
CA ASN A 499 16.64 0.10 22.49
C ASN A 499 16.30 -0.05 21.00
N TYR A 500 16.59 0.99 20.20
CA TYR A 500 16.37 0.97 18.77
C TYR A 500 17.17 -0.15 18.12
N THR A 501 16.50 -1.06 17.39
CA THR A 501 17.10 -2.23 16.77
C THR A 501 17.18 -2.05 15.26
N ASP A 502 18.39 -2.21 14.71
CA ASP A 502 18.67 -2.02 13.29
C ASP A 502 19.85 -2.90 12.86
N PHE A 503 20.24 -2.84 11.60
CA PHE A 503 21.43 -3.51 11.07
C PHE A 503 22.62 -2.55 11.08
N ASP A 504 23.74 -2.98 11.68
CA ASP A 504 24.95 -2.18 11.79
C ASP A 504 25.76 -2.14 10.49
N THR A 505 26.96 -1.58 10.54
CA THR A 505 27.85 -1.41 9.39
C THR A 505 28.43 -2.72 8.85
N THR A 506 28.23 -3.83 9.55
CA THR A 506 28.64 -5.19 9.15
C THR A 506 27.45 -6.02 8.62
N ALA A 507 26.26 -5.39 8.46
CA ALA A 507 25.02 -6.03 8.07
C ALA A 507 24.48 -7.06 9.08
N PHE A 508 24.92 -6.99 10.34
CA PHE A 508 24.40 -7.79 11.46
C PHE A 508 23.42 -6.97 12.30
N PRO A 509 22.42 -7.61 12.95
CA PRO A 509 21.53 -6.93 13.87
C PRO A 509 22.28 -6.33 15.06
N SER A 510 21.93 -5.11 15.40
CA SER A 510 22.47 -4.43 16.59
C SER A 510 21.38 -3.63 17.29
N GLN A 511 21.54 -3.41 18.58
CA GLN A 511 20.57 -2.67 19.38
C GLN A 511 21.24 -1.51 20.10
N TYR A 512 20.78 -0.28 19.83
CA TYR A 512 21.27 0.92 20.46
C TYR A 512 20.56 1.14 21.80
N SER A 513 21.28 1.00 22.91
CA SER A 513 20.72 1.10 24.27
C SER A 513 20.38 2.53 24.70
N GLY A 514 20.88 3.55 23.98
CA GLY A 514 20.59 4.96 24.26
C GLY A 514 19.19 5.37 23.82
N GLY A 515 18.81 6.59 24.15
CA GLY A 515 17.59 7.22 23.65
C GLY A 515 17.82 7.85 22.29
N LEU A 516 16.97 7.54 21.34
CA LEU A 516 16.93 8.13 20.00
C LEU A 516 15.66 8.94 19.85
N SER A 517 15.76 10.21 19.47
CA SER A 517 14.59 11.03 19.16
C SER A 517 14.62 11.48 17.71
N ILE A 518 13.44 11.52 17.08
CA ILE A 518 13.26 11.92 15.69
C ILE A 518 12.14 12.96 15.62
N ALA A 519 12.41 14.07 14.95
CA ALA A 519 11.42 15.10 14.65
C ALA A 519 11.22 15.20 13.14
N ALA A 520 9.97 15.38 12.69
CA ALA A 520 9.67 15.62 11.29
C ALA A 520 8.49 16.58 11.11
N ILE A 521 8.61 17.43 10.09
CA ILE A 521 7.53 18.29 9.58
C ILE A 521 7.29 17.92 8.14
N THR A 522 6.05 17.57 7.79
CA THR A 522 5.66 17.28 6.41
C THR A 522 4.59 18.25 5.96
N LEU A 523 4.83 18.93 4.85
CA LEU A 523 3.88 19.83 4.20
C LEU A 523 3.50 19.26 2.84
N LYS A 524 2.22 18.98 2.62
CA LYS A 524 1.63 18.71 1.31
C LYS A 524 0.74 19.87 0.92
N ASN A 525 0.97 20.45 -0.23
CA ASN A 525 0.20 21.59 -0.69
C ASN A 525 0.08 21.61 -2.21
N GLU A 526 -1.05 22.08 -2.73
CA GLU A 526 -1.22 22.42 -4.14
C GLU A 526 -1.63 23.88 -4.29
N LEU A 527 -0.72 24.70 -4.79
CA LEU A 527 -0.97 26.08 -5.18
C LEU A 527 -1.52 26.12 -6.60
N ARG A 528 -2.50 27.01 -6.81
CA ARG A 528 -3.07 27.24 -8.13
C ARG A 528 -3.12 28.72 -8.44
N ALA A 529 -2.54 29.10 -9.57
CA ALA A 529 -2.62 30.43 -10.13
C ALA A 529 -3.04 30.33 -11.61
N TRP A 530 -4.26 30.76 -11.92
CA TRP A 530 -4.91 30.62 -13.22
C TRP A 530 -4.93 29.15 -13.69
N LYS A 531 -4.13 28.78 -14.72
CA LYS A 531 -3.96 27.41 -15.24
C LYS A 531 -2.69 26.74 -14.77
N PHE A 532 -1.87 27.43 -13.99
CA PHE A 532 -0.64 26.90 -13.43
C PHE A 532 -0.90 26.32 -12.04
N HIS A 533 -0.33 25.17 -11.79
CA HIS A 533 -0.40 24.44 -10.54
C HIS A 533 1.01 24.11 -10.07
N LEU A 534 1.20 24.15 -8.77
CA LEU A 534 2.42 23.69 -8.10
C LEU A 534 1.98 22.76 -6.95
N ALA A 535 2.16 21.46 -7.13
CA ALA A 535 1.88 20.45 -6.13
C ALA A 535 3.19 20.02 -5.48
N SER A 536 3.33 20.22 -4.17
CA SER A 536 4.57 20.00 -3.43
C SER A 536 4.34 19.13 -2.20
N ASP A 537 5.22 18.15 -2.00
CA ASP A 537 5.40 17.36 -0.81
C ASP A 537 6.80 17.70 -0.26
N VAL A 538 6.88 18.31 0.91
CA VAL A 538 8.12 18.72 1.56
C VAL A 538 8.20 18.04 2.93
N ILE A 539 9.31 17.37 3.19
CA ILE A 539 9.61 16.73 4.46
C ILE A 539 10.89 17.34 5.02
N ILE A 540 10.85 17.83 6.23
CA ILE A 540 12.04 18.26 6.99
C ILE A 540 12.09 17.36 8.22
N GLN A 541 13.20 16.66 8.42
CA GLN A 541 13.34 15.70 9.51
C GLN A 541 14.77 15.64 10.05
N LYS A 542 14.89 15.26 11.31
CA LYS A 542 16.19 15.11 11.96
C LYS A 542 16.13 14.07 13.07
N SER A 543 17.17 13.26 13.15
CA SER A 543 17.47 12.35 14.26
C SER A 543 18.38 13.05 15.28
N SER A 544 18.26 12.70 16.54
CA SER A 544 19.16 13.16 17.60
C SER A 544 20.57 12.55 17.53
N ASN A 545 20.72 11.44 16.81
CA ASN A 545 22.00 10.75 16.64
C ASN A 545 22.12 10.22 15.19
N SER A 546 22.87 10.95 14.37
CA SER A 546 23.09 10.59 12.96
C SER A 546 23.95 9.34 12.80
N ASN A 547 24.81 8.99 13.75
CA ASN A 547 25.62 7.76 13.66
C ASN A 547 24.77 6.49 13.80
N ILE A 548 23.60 6.59 14.44
CA ILE A 548 22.64 5.49 14.59
C ILE A 548 21.58 5.53 13.49
N LEU A 549 21.09 6.72 13.17
CA LEU A 549 20.06 6.93 12.18
C LEU A 549 20.32 8.23 11.44
N ASP A 550 20.92 8.14 10.25
CA ASP A 550 21.11 9.30 9.39
C ASP A 550 19.92 9.44 8.44
N LEU A 551 19.37 10.64 8.38
CA LEU A 551 18.18 10.98 7.59
C LEU A 551 18.49 12.22 6.74
N PRO A 552 18.05 12.28 5.49
CA PRO A 552 18.12 13.54 4.75
C PRO A 552 17.35 14.62 5.51
N LEU A 553 18.03 15.76 5.79
CA LEU A 553 17.41 16.87 6.51
C LEU A 553 16.14 17.37 5.81
N ALA A 554 16.20 17.47 4.49
CA ALA A 554 15.06 17.87 3.67
C ALA A 554 14.89 16.94 2.49
N THR A 555 13.64 16.58 2.22
CA THR A 555 13.22 15.82 1.06
C THR A 555 12.05 16.55 0.42
N VAL A 556 12.15 16.81 -0.89
CA VAL A 556 11.15 17.56 -1.65
C VAL A 556 10.74 16.77 -2.87
N ARG A 557 9.45 16.65 -3.11
CA ARG A 557 8.89 16.28 -4.39
C ARG A 557 7.90 17.34 -4.84
N SER A 558 8.14 17.97 -5.98
CA SER A 558 7.34 19.10 -6.45
C SER A 558 7.05 18.99 -7.93
N ALA A 559 5.76 19.06 -8.29
CA ALA A 559 5.32 19.08 -9.68
C ALA A 559 4.72 20.44 -10.04
N GLY A 560 5.38 21.14 -10.96
CA GLY A 560 4.86 22.35 -11.61
C GLY A 560 4.21 21.99 -12.93
N TYR A 561 2.93 22.34 -13.15
CA TYR A 561 2.24 21.98 -14.38
C TYR A 561 1.22 23.02 -14.84
N PHE A 562 1.03 23.08 -16.15
CA PHE A 562 -0.02 23.83 -16.81
C PHE A 562 -1.19 22.90 -17.13
N GLU A 563 -2.42 23.29 -16.76
CA GLU A 563 -3.65 22.52 -16.99
C GLU A 563 -4.58 23.28 -17.94
N THR A 564 -5.09 22.60 -18.96
CA THR A 564 -6.05 23.18 -19.89
C THR A 564 -7.08 22.18 -20.37
N LEU A 565 -8.23 22.70 -20.82
CA LEU A 565 -9.31 21.93 -21.40
C LEU A 565 -9.50 22.31 -22.86
N PHE A 566 -9.24 21.37 -23.76
CA PHE A 566 -9.62 21.47 -25.16
C PHE A 566 -11.05 20.98 -25.37
N ARG A 567 -11.84 21.77 -26.07
CA ARG A 567 -13.23 21.44 -26.43
C ARG A 567 -13.29 21.28 -27.94
N PHE A 568 -13.68 20.12 -28.42
CA PHE A 568 -13.83 19.83 -29.84
C PHE A 568 -15.28 20.12 -30.25
N VAL A 569 -15.51 21.25 -30.90
CA VAL A 569 -16.88 21.74 -31.24
C VAL A 569 -17.65 20.73 -32.10
N LYS A 570 -16.99 20.10 -33.09
CA LYS A 570 -17.63 19.16 -34.02
C LYS A 570 -18.10 17.85 -33.35
N THR A 571 -17.41 17.37 -32.35
CA THR A 571 -17.69 16.07 -31.66
C THR A 571 -18.28 16.25 -30.28
N GLY A 572 -18.33 17.47 -29.75
CA GLY A 572 -18.68 17.74 -28.35
C GLY A 572 -17.68 17.18 -27.32
N GLY A 573 -16.54 16.65 -27.80
CA GLY A 573 -15.52 16.01 -26.98
C GLY A 573 -14.78 17.02 -26.10
N LYS A 574 -14.33 16.52 -24.93
CA LYS A 574 -13.51 17.28 -23.96
C LYS A 574 -12.23 16.51 -23.69
N LEU A 575 -11.09 17.18 -23.90
CA LEU A 575 -9.75 16.66 -23.58
C LEU A 575 -9.13 17.53 -22.50
N TYR A 576 -8.98 17.00 -21.30
CA TYR A 576 -8.19 17.62 -20.24
C TYR A 576 -6.73 17.27 -20.47
N THR A 577 -5.86 18.26 -20.36
CA THR A 577 -4.42 18.11 -20.63
C THR A 577 -3.63 18.78 -19.53
N GLN A 578 -2.58 18.13 -19.05
CA GLN A 578 -1.59 18.68 -18.14
C GLN A 578 -0.19 18.48 -18.76
N LEU A 579 0.58 19.54 -18.85
CA LEU A 579 2.00 19.51 -19.23
C LEU A 579 2.82 20.05 -18.07
N GLY A 580 3.81 19.30 -17.59
CA GLY A 580 4.54 19.70 -16.40
C GLY A 580 5.88 19.02 -16.20
N VAL A 581 6.50 19.41 -15.11
CA VAL A 581 7.80 18.92 -14.64
C VAL A 581 7.61 18.44 -13.19
N ASP A 582 8.05 17.22 -12.86
CA ASP A 582 8.09 16.66 -11.51
C ASP A 582 9.56 16.55 -11.07
N VAL A 583 9.90 17.16 -9.96
CA VAL A 583 11.26 17.20 -9.39
C VAL A 583 11.27 16.52 -8.04
N THR A 584 12.18 15.57 -7.86
CA THR A 584 12.47 14.96 -6.58
C THR A 584 13.87 15.32 -6.15
N TYR A 585 14.03 15.78 -4.92
CA TYR A 585 15.32 16.20 -4.34
C TYR A 585 15.39 15.82 -2.87
N ASN A 586 16.57 15.45 -2.42
CA ASN A 586 16.89 15.30 -1.01
C ASN A 586 18.30 15.84 -0.70
N THR A 587 18.47 16.36 0.52
CA THR A 587 19.78 16.81 1.02
C THR A 587 20.73 15.64 1.22
N ILE A 588 22.02 15.91 1.32
CA ILE A 588 23.07 14.92 1.58
C ILE A 588 22.83 14.21 2.91
N TYR A 589 23.04 12.89 2.90
CA TYR A 589 22.98 12.00 4.07
C TYR A 589 23.77 10.70 3.75
N HIS A 590 23.99 9.85 4.78
CA HIS A 590 24.57 8.52 4.60
C HIS A 590 23.44 7.49 4.38
N PRO A 591 23.17 7.07 3.15
CA PRO A 591 22.12 6.11 2.84
C PRO A 591 22.48 4.70 3.31
N TYR A 592 21.47 3.91 3.59
CA TYR A 592 21.63 2.49 3.88
C TYR A 592 22.03 1.71 2.64
N VAL A 593 22.86 0.70 2.80
CA VAL A 593 23.26 -0.27 1.76
C VAL A 593 22.34 -1.48 1.81
N TYR A 594 22.10 -2.11 0.68
CA TYR A 594 21.28 -3.31 0.59
C TYR A 594 22.13 -4.58 0.59
N MET A 595 21.78 -5.55 1.45
CA MET A 595 22.41 -6.88 1.55
C MET A 595 21.49 -7.95 0.93
N PRO A 596 21.82 -8.50 -0.26
CA PRO A 596 20.97 -9.46 -0.97
C PRO A 596 20.66 -10.73 -0.17
N ALA A 597 21.66 -11.33 0.49
CA ALA A 597 21.48 -12.57 1.25
C ALA A 597 20.43 -12.46 2.35
N THR A 598 20.44 -11.36 3.10
CA THR A 598 19.45 -11.11 4.15
C THR A 598 18.19 -10.40 3.64
N GLY A 599 18.28 -9.69 2.49
CA GLY A 599 17.23 -8.82 1.95
C GLY A 599 16.98 -7.62 2.84
N ARG A 600 17.99 -7.16 3.57
CA ARG A 600 17.89 -6.05 4.51
C ARG A 600 18.76 -4.89 4.10
N PHE A 601 18.32 -3.71 4.47
CA PHE A 601 19.15 -2.51 4.39
C PHE A 601 19.90 -2.35 5.71
N TYR A 602 21.20 -1.97 5.63
CA TYR A 602 22.09 -1.83 6.77
C TYR A 602 22.85 -0.50 6.70
N ARG A 603 23.33 -0.02 7.85
CA ARG A 603 24.05 1.25 7.98
C ARG A 603 25.42 1.19 7.30
N GLN A 604 25.88 2.34 6.83
CA GLN A 604 27.25 2.60 6.40
C GLN A 604 27.61 4.07 6.63
N GLU A 605 28.90 4.41 6.65
CA GLU A 605 29.41 5.74 7.01
C GLU A 605 30.35 6.33 5.94
N ASN A 606 30.62 5.58 4.86
CA ASN A 606 31.64 5.94 3.87
C ASN A 606 31.09 6.65 2.65
N ILE A 607 29.83 6.38 2.27
CA ILE A 607 29.21 6.86 1.03
C ILE A 607 28.10 7.84 1.39
N THR A 608 28.12 9.00 0.79
CA THR A 608 27.03 9.98 0.87
C THR A 608 26.20 9.99 -0.41
N ALA A 609 24.91 10.17 -0.29
CA ALA A 609 23.99 10.36 -1.41
C ALA A 609 23.09 11.58 -1.17
N GLY A 610 22.43 12.03 -2.23
CA GLY A 610 21.61 13.24 -2.22
C GLY A 610 22.26 14.39 -2.97
N ASP A 611 21.70 15.58 -2.80
CA ASP A 611 22.08 16.81 -3.51
C ASP A 611 22.00 16.68 -5.05
N TYR A 612 21.10 15.82 -5.51
CA TYR A 612 20.84 15.60 -6.91
C TYR A 612 19.33 15.73 -7.20
N PRO A 613 18.91 16.69 -8.05
CA PRO A 613 17.51 16.79 -8.46
C PRO A 613 17.19 15.75 -9.53
N TYR A 614 16.25 14.86 -9.24
CA TYR A 614 15.72 13.89 -10.20
C TYR A 614 14.54 14.54 -10.93
N ILE A 615 14.67 14.80 -12.22
CA ILE A 615 13.73 15.63 -13.00
C ILE A 615 13.01 14.77 -14.05
N ASN A 616 11.67 14.81 -14.02
CA ASN A 616 10.79 14.20 -15.00
C ASN A 616 9.98 15.26 -15.73
N VAL A 617 9.71 15.06 -17.02
CA VAL A 617 8.78 15.88 -17.80
C VAL A 617 7.60 15.01 -18.20
N PHE A 618 6.39 15.49 -17.97
CA PHE A 618 5.19 14.69 -18.22
C PHE A 618 4.12 15.43 -19.01
N LEU A 619 3.31 14.64 -19.69
CA LEU A 619 2.13 15.07 -20.42
C LEU A 619 0.99 14.11 -20.10
N ASN A 620 -0.03 14.59 -19.40
CA ASN A 620 -1.21 13.83 -19.01
C ASN A 620 -2.41 14.23 -19.85
N PHE A 621 -3.25 13.25 -20.18
CA PHE A 621 -4.51 13.43 -20.88
C PHE A 621 -5.65 12.71 -20.17
N LYS A 622 -6.85 13.30 -20.19
CA LYS A 622 -8.08 12.64 -19.75
C LYS A 622 -9.18 12.85 -20.77
N ILE A 623 -9.73 11.72 -21.25
CA ILE A 623 -10.88 11.68 -22.14
C ILE A 623 -11.96 10.83 -21.45
N LYS A 624 -13.07 11.46 -21.03
CA LYS A 624 -14.13 10.79 -20.26
C LYS A 624 -13.55 10.08 -19.03
N ARG A 625 -13.52 8.74 -19.03
CA ARG A 625 -13.07 7.88 -17.94
C ARG A 625 -11.65 7.31 -18.15
N THR A 626 -11.02 7.63 -19.28
CA THR A 626 -9.67 7.18 -19.61
C THR A 626 -8.67 8.28 -19.30
N ARG A 627 -7.65 7.95 -18.56
CA ARG A 627 -6.47 8.77 -18.28
C ARG A 627 -5.29 8.18 -19.04
N LEU A 628 -4.49 8.99 -19.69
CA LEU A 628 -3.27 8.59 -20.38
C LEU A 628 -2.14 9.49 -19.89
N PHE A 629 -0.94 8.97 -19.88
CA PHE A 629 0.25 9.76 -19.63
C PHE A 629 1.38 9.36 -20.56
N VAL A 630 2.24 10.34 -20.84
CA VAL A 630 3.56 10.16 -21.45
C VAL A 630 4.54 10.92 -20.58
N MET A 631 5.67 10.32 -20.22
CA MET A 631 6.66 10.91 -19.33
C MET A 631 8.06 10.59 -19.82
N PHE A 632 8.92 11.62 -19.86
CA PHE A 632 10.36 11.45 -19.91
C PHE A 632 10.88 11.42 -18.47
N ASP A 633 11.22 10.22 -18.02
CA ASP A 633 11.78 9.98 -16.70
C ASP A 633 13.27 10.32 -16.70
N HIS A 634 13.75 10.98 -15.65
CA HIS A 634 15.16 11.33 -15.42
C HIS A 634 15.82 12.08 -16.60
N ILE A 635 15.18 13.14 -17.10
CA ILE A 635 15.65 13.87 -18.28
C ILE A 635 17.06 14.46 -18.11
N ASN A 636 17.45 14.78 -16.88
CA ASN A 636 18.74 15.34 -16.53
C ASN A 636 19.85 14.30 -16.25
N ALA A 637 19.60 12.98 -16.44
CA ALA A 637 20.61 11.96 -16.27
C ALA A 637 21.88 12.28 -17.12
N LYS A 638 23.06 12.12 -16.50
CA LYS A 638 24.37 12.44 -17.10
C LYS A 638 24.59 13.92 -17.48
N LEU A 639 23.69 14.84 -17.11
CA LEU A 639 23.85 16.29 -17.34
C LEU A 639 24.40 17.02 -16.11
N MET A 640 24.11 16.49 -14.91
CA MET A 640 24.48 17.07 -13.62
C MET A 640 25.35 16.09 -12.80
N GLY A 641 26.28 15.40 -13.46
CA GLY A 641 27.09 14.35 -12.84
C GLY A 641 26.36 13.00 -12.80
N TYR A 642 26.90 12.07 -11.99
CA TYR A 642 26.43 10.68 -11.88
C TYR A 642 25.94 10.33 -10.48
N ASN A 643 25.82 11.30 -9.58
CA ASN A 643 25.42 11.11 -8.17
C ASN A 643 23.88 10.94 -8.04
N TYR A 644 23.30 10.04 -8.84
CA TYR A 644 21.87 9.74 -8.83
C TYR A 644 21.55 8.38 -8.21
N GLU A 645 22.32 7.98 -7.22
CA GLU A 645 22.01 6.83 -6.37
C GLU A 645 21.30 7.26 -5.09
N MET A 646 20.29 6.48 -4.70
CA MET A 646 19.61 6.64 -3.40
C MET A 646 19.98 5.49 -2.45
N VAL A 647 20.52 4.42 -3.00
CA VAL A 647 21.14 3.30 -2.30
C VAL A 647 22.53 3.15 -2.90
N PRO A 648 23.59 3.09 -2.07
CA PRO A 648 24.96 2.98 -2.56
C PRO A 648 25.14 1.82 -3.55
N LEU A 649 25.82 2.09 -4.64
CA LEU A 649 26.09 1.14 -5.74
C LEU A 649 24.85 0.73 -6.57
N TYR A 650 23.67 1.31 -6.31
CA TYR A 650 22.45 1.07 -7.07
C TYR A 650 21.96 2.37 -7.74
N PRO A 651 22.57 2.79 -8.84
CA PRO A 651 22.18 4.01 -9.52
C PRO A 651 20.77 3.90 -10.09
N MET A 652 20.03 4.98 -10.03
CA MET A 652 18.72 5.11 -10.64
C MET A 652 18.81 4.99 -12.17
N ASN A 653 17.73 4.54 -12.80
CA ASN A 653 17.66 4.43 -14.25
C ASN A 653 17.98 5.78 -14.92
N ILE A 654 18.72 5.74 -16.03
CA ILE A 654 18.95 6.90 -16.89
C ILE A 654 17.66 7.29 -17.62
N ARG A 655 17.74 8.25 -18.56
CA ARG A 655 16.60 8.74 -19.33
C ARG A 655 15.76 7.61 -19.91
N MET A 656 14.46 7.65 -19.63
CA MET A 656 13.52 6.64 -20.10
C MET A 656 12.20 7.28 -20.50
N LEU A 657 11.71 6.96 -21.70
CA LEU A 657 10.35 7.29 -22.10
C LEU A 657 9.39 6.28 -21.47
N ARG A 658 8.38 6.78 -20.75
CA ARG A 658 7.31 5.99 -20.17
C ARG A 658 5.96 6.47 -20.67
N TYR A 659 5.02 5.58 -20.85
CA TYR A 659 3.65 5.90 -21.19
C TYR A 659 2.70 4.86 -20.63
N GLY A 660 1.47 5.24 -20.45
CA GLY A 660 0.46 4.32 -19.91
C GLY A 660 -0.93 4.89 -19.91
N PHE A 661 -1.87 4.05 -19.51
CA PHE A 661 -3.26 4.44 -19.35
C PHE A 661 -3.90 3.81 -18.11
N ALA A 662 -4.91 4.52 -17.61
CA ALA A 662 -5.85 4.03 -16.63
C ALA A 662 -7.27 4.18 -17.18
N TRP A 663 -8.02 3.10 -17.24
CA TRP A 663 -9.35 3.07 -17.81
C TRP A 663 -10.34 2.43 -16.86
N THR A 664 -11.39 3.15 -16.52
CA THR A 664 -12.43 2.71 -15.60
C THR A 664 -13.74 2.48 -16.38
N PHE A 665 -14.27 1.26 -16.29
CA PHE A 665 -15.54 0.85 -16.87
C PHE A 665 -16.58 0.66 -15.76
N TYR A 666 -17.72 1.28 -15.90
CA TYR A 666 -18.97 0.98 -15.18
C TYR A 666 -20.11 1.54 -15.99
N ASP A 667 -20.99 0.68 -16.50
CA ASP A 667 -22.12 1.06 -17.37
C ASP A 667 -23.46 0.88 -16.67
#